data_332a7657fc9cc4e609d6069406341452
#
_entry.id   332a7657fc9cc4e609d6069406341452
#
_cell.length_a   1.000
_cell.length_b   1.000
_cell.length_c   1.000
_cell.angle_alpha   90.00
_cell.angle_beta   90.00
_cell.angle_gamma   90.00
#
_symmetry.space_group_name_H-M   'P 1'
#
loop_
_entity.id
_entity.type
_entity.pdbx_description
1 polymer ?
#
loop_
_entity_poly.entity_id
_entity_poly.type
_entity_poly.pdbx_seq_one_letter_code
_entity_poly.pdbx_strand_id
1 'polypeptide(L)'
;MTILRYIYIISAAFLLLFTPPATAQDLPQMEADPEVKCGSLPNGTRYYVMANPETKGMADFALVQKDGAMSESVLSDLPALGISPMKYFTSNGVAPHNGRFLQPGTGAAVFRLAEVMTSAKPSLMDSTLLVLMGMVDASKEVCAPSRNAIVVSGDINTDSVIEKLKMLSYMIPVRTAQQDDAYTWEESETVFSVSPDEGSVASVSVSWRLPRTPERFIGTIQPAVHRKLMYELGNIAEDRVAQAFAKQGIPFVNVSHKHIHSSETDSDERFGITAVVSEKHLEKAVSVMADALSSIKEKGVSEIERNRSEADFKYMLFGSLRRPVRSDAVNVEVCINAFLNKAMPITDAYLYKFHTSKDVDGVKETLALDRLADAFMKMDKNAVVQVKTASQTSADSLKEAFLSAWNASSEMDAVQMVEPSDTLLDLTPGKKMPVVFMRKDHMSGGSVWTFANGIRVVYKRMNTNGALYWAMGLPKGFDAIKNLKEGEGAFAADMFALSRVSGMPWEDYMDFLKTREIRMEPAVGLSNTIIRGTAPSYELPMVMRALRAVAYEREFDSDAFRKYGRNEWLRLELTRNGSKRVIDSLMCPGYIYSKIKSPGKLSEELPVKTEALFEEMFSKVNDGVIVLVGDREESSVRRQLSECLGKFSTSKSTGLPPRVSYQTVSGSMTHYAHGNRNAVYLAMSVALPLTLDNYALSEVTGMVIEKRLASALVGSGMYAKVYSDRRITPDERFNVMVVLEEVPGSFGDNTLDQARRILKEEMESGLFEITDVQLKACKEWMKHNRVVRSSKPDYWVNAILLRYLEGKDFTTGYAGRIDKVTSEGVRKLMSSLKDAGKVEYIIRRK
;
A
#
# COMPACT_ATOMS: atom_id res chain seq x y z
N MET A 1 -10.47 4.17 48.57
CA MET A 1 -10.31 2.71 48.54
C MET A 1 -10.54 2.09 47.17
N THR A 2 -11.31 2.69 46.34
CA THR A 2 -11.58 2.17 44.97
C THR A 2 -10.39 2.36 44.01
N ILE A 3 -9.67 3.46 44.12
CA ILE A 3 -8.47 3.77 43.26
C ILE A 3 -7.31 2.80 43.55
N LEU A 4 -7.10 2.37 44.80
CA LEU A 4 -6.03 1.41 45.12
C LEU A 4 -6.31 0.00 44.58
N ARG A 5 -7.56 -0.44 44.44
CA ARG A 5 -7.90 -1.73 43.81
C ARG A 5 -7.63 -1.75 42.30
N TYR A 6 -7.86 -0.65 41.59
CA TYR A 6 -7.57 -0.56 40.17
C TYR A 6 -6.05 -0.48 39.87
N ILE A 7 -5.29 0.19 40.73
CA ILE A 7 -3.80 0.19 40.65
C ILE A 7 -3.21 -1.22 40.82
N TYR A 8 -3.81 -2.06 41.67
CA TYR A 8 -3.37 -3.45 41.85
C TYR A 8 -3.66 -4.36 40.65
N ILE A 9 -4.81 -4.19 39.97
CA ILE A 9 -5.18 -4.99 38.80
C ILE A 9 -4.32 -4.58 37.58
N ILE A 10 -4.06 -3.30 37.41
CA ILE A 10 -3.22 -2.80 36.30
C ILE A 10 -1.73 -3.10 36.55
N SER A 11 -1.26 -3.05 37.79
CA SER A 11 0.10 -3.52 38.13
C SER A 11 0.27 -5.01 37.89
N ALA A 12 -0.77 -5.82 38.10
CA ALA A 12 -0.74 -7.25 37.83
C ALA A 12 -0.69 -7.54 36.31
N ALA A 13 -1.42 -6.80 35.46
CA ALA A 13 -1.40 -7.01 34.01
C ALA A 13 -0.05 -6.61 33.36
N PHE A 14 0.64 -5.63 33.91
CA PHE A 14 1.94 -5.16 33.39
C PHE A 14 3.13 -5.92 33.99
N LEU A 15 3.04 -6.35 35.26
CA LEU A 15 4.00 -7.28 35.89
C LEU A 15 3.97 -8.65 35.19
N LEU A 16 2.85 -9.03 34.57
CA LEU A 16 2.72 -10.27 33.79
C LEU A 16 3.53 -10.26 32.46
N LEU A 17 3.99 -9.13 32.00
CA LEU A 17 4.91 -9.05 30.84
C LEU A 17 6.36 -9.44 31.21
N PHE A 18 6.75 -9.28 32.49
CA PHE A 18 8.17 -9.38 32.94
C PHE A 18 8.44 -10.22 34.20
N THR A 19 7.43 -10.82 34.83
CA THR A 19 7.66 -11.71 36.01
C THR A 19 6.97 -13.07 35.84
N PRO A 20 7.61 -14.21 36.27
CA PRO A 20 6.96 -15.50 36.39
C PRO A 20 6.22 -15.62 37.74
N PRO A 21 5.17 -16.42 37.90
CA PRO A 21 4.08 -16.82 37.03
C PRO A 21 2.71 -16.40 37.61
N ALA A 22 2.05 -15.47 37.00
CA ALA A 22 0.60 -15.36 37.13
C ALA A 22 -0.02 -16.32 36.10
N THR A 23 -1.03 -17.02 36.49
CA THR A 23 -1.64 -18.08 35.70
C THR A 23 -2.30 -17.49 34.45
N ALA A 24 -1.95 -17.99 33.26
CA ALA A 24 -2.52 -17.59 31.95
C ALA A 24 -4.04 -17.83 31.87
N GLN A 25 -4.65 -18.36 32.91
CA GLN A 25 -6.08 -18.67 33.01
C GLN A 25 -6.98 -17.45 33.21
N ASP A 26 -6.45 -16.29 33.56
CA ASP A 26 -7.25 -15.11 33.92
C ASP A 26 -7.36 -14.02 32.79
N LEU A 27 -6.67 -14.19 31.67
CA LEU A 27 -6.77 -13.26 30.56
C LEU A 27 -7.88 -13.68 29.59
N PRO A 28 -8.76 -12.73 29.15
CA PRO A 28 -9.76 -13.02 28.13
C PRO A 28 -9.10 -13.60 26.87
N GLN A 29 -9.74 -14.64 26.32
CA GLN A 29 -9.31 -15.24 25.06
C GLN A 29 -9.78 -14.36 23.91
N MET A 30 -8.93 -14.23 22.88
CA MET A 30 -9.31 -13.63 21.63
C MET A 30 -10.11 -14.65 20.81
N GLU A 31 -11.31 -14.33 20.42
CA GLU A 31 -12.06 -15.19 19.52
C GLU A 31 -11.43 -15.18 18.14
N ALA A 32 -11.28 -16.36 17.53
CA ALA A 32 -10.86 -16.44 16.13
C ALA A 32 -11.93 -15.80 15.23
N ASP A 33 -11.51 -15.18 14.14
CA ASP A 33 -12.46 -14.69 13.13
C ASP A 33 -13.29 -15.89 12.62
N PRO A 34 -14.63 -15.88 12.81
CA PRO A 34 -15.49 -17.01 12.44
C PRO A 34 -15.50 -17.31 10.93
N GLU A 35 -15.03 -16.39 10.10
CA GLU A 35 -14.93 -16.59 8.67
C GLU A 35 -13.73 -17.47 8.29
N VAL A 36 -12.75 -17.68 9.20
CA VAL A 36 -11.57 -18.48 8.93
C VAL A 36 -11.72 -19.90 9.49
N LYS A 37 -11.82 -20.88 8.61
CA LYS A 37 -11.72 -22.28 9.00
C LYS A 37 -10.25 -22.72 9.00
N CYS A 38 -9.70 -23.08 10.14
CA CYS A 38 -8.31 -23.51 10.27
C CYS A 38 -8.20 -24.82 11.07
N GLY A 39 -7.10 -25.55 10.85
CA GLY A 39 -6.84 -26.80 11.55
C GLY A 39 -5.57 -27.51 11.08
N SER A 40 -5.40 -28.78 11.49
CA SER A 40 -4.32 -29.64 11.04
C SER A 40 -4.86 -30.80 10.20
N LEU A 41 -4.15 -31.10 9.12
CA LEU A 41 -4.39 -32.27 8.28
C LEU A 41 -3.78 -33.53 8.92
N PRO A 42 -4.18 -34.74 8.51
CA PRO A 42 -3.63 -35.99 9.03
C PRO A 42 -2.11 -36.12 8.97
N ASN A 43 -1.45 -35.52 7.99
CA ASN A 43 0.02 -35.50 7.88
C ASN A 43 0.70 -34.41 8.73
N GLY A 44 -0.07 -33.60 9.46
CA GLY A 44 0.42 -32.50 10.28
C GLY A 44 0.41 -31.12 9.59
N THR A 45 0.26 -31.04 8.25
CA THR A 45 0.17 -29.77 7.54
C THR A 45 -1.01 -28.94 8.06
N ARG A 46 -0.79 -27.66 8.31
CA ARG A 46 -1.87 -26.74 8.71
C ARG A 46 -2.68 -26.31 7.51
N TYR A 47 -3.94 -26.00 7.72
CA TYR A 47 -4.77 -25.38 6.69
C TYR A 47 -5.49 -24.15 7.24
N TYR A 48 -5.70 -23.17 6.36
CA TYR A 48 -6.52 -21.97 6.58
C TYR A 48 -7.37 -21.76 5.35
N VAL A 49 -8.70 -21.77 5.51
CA VAL A 49 -9.64 -21.70 4.39
C VAL A 49 -10.70 -20.65 4.70
N MET A 50 -10.85 -19.67 3.81
CA MET A 50 -11.83 -18.60 3.90
C MET A 50 -12.71 -18.55 2.66
N ALA A 51 -14.03 -18.50 2.85
CA ALA A 51 -14.95 -18.20 1.75
C ALA A 51 -14.98 -16.67 1.51
N ASN A 52 -14.90 -16.29 0.25
CA ASN A 52 -15.08 -14.92 -0.20
C ASN A 52 -15.94 -14.91 -1.48
N PRO A 53 -17.26 -14.97 -1.37
CA PRO A 53 -18.17 -15.04 -2.52
C PRO A 53 -18.17 -13.78 -3.39
N GLU A 54 -17.56 -12.70 -2.90
CA GLU A 54 -17.45 -11.45 -3.65
C GLU A 54 -16.41 -11.51 -4.79
N THR A 55 -15.47 -12.44 -4.72
CA THR A 55 -14.47 -12.66 -5.77
C THR A 55 -14.93 -13.54 -6.91
N LYS A 56 -16.20 -13.96 -6.85
CA LYS A 56 -16.99 -14.63 -7.92
C LYS A 56 -16.20 -15.53 -8.86
N GLY A 57 -16.00 -16.77 -8.42
CA GLY A 57 -15.35 -17.81 -9.23
C GLY A 57 -13.84 -17.72 -9.30
N MET A 58 -13.23 -16.91 -8.45
CA MET A 58 -11.77 -16.84 -8.26
C MET A 58 -11.38 -17.25 -6.85
N ALA A 59 -10.14 -17.70 -6.68
CA ALA A 59 -9.53 -17.95 -5.39
C ALA A 59 -8.02 -17.68 -5.43
N ASP A 60 -7.48 -17.25 -4.30
CA ASP A 60 -6.05 -17.16 -4.03
C ASP A 60 -5.61 -18.38 -3.21
N PHE A 61 -4.42 -18.88 -3.50
CA PHE A 61 -3.80 -20.01 -2.80
C PHE A 61 -2.40 -19.62 -2.33
N ALA A 62 -2.00 -20.16 -1.20
CA ALA A 62 -0.61 -20.08 -0.77
C ALA A 62 -0.16 -21.39 -0.12
N LEU A 63 1.10 -21.77 -0.38
CA LEU A 63 1.85 -22.72 0.43
C LEU A 63 2.89 -21.96 1.22
N VAL A 64 2.90 -22.14 2.53
CA VAL A 64 3.85 -21.51 3.46
C VAL A 64 4.70 -22.59 4.08
N GLN A 65 6.02 -22.44 4.04
CA GLN A 65 6.98 -23.34 4.66
C GLN A 65 7.82 -22.56 5.68
N LYS A 66 7.86 -23.04 6.93
CA LYS A 66 8.75 -22.49 7.96
C LYS A 66 10.16 -23.07 7.80
N ASP A 67 11.18 -22.29 8.07
CA ASP A 67 12.61 -22.66 8.05
C ASP A 67 13.08 -23.27 6.73
N GLY A 68 12.34 -23.03 5.66
CA GLY A 68 12.61 -23.60 4.35
C GLY A 68 12.77 -22.53 3.27
N ALA A 69 13.89 -22.56 2.58
CA ALA A 69 13.89 -22.03 1.23
C ALA A 69 13.22 -23.07 0.34
N MET A 70 12.05 -22.76 -0.19
CA MET A 70 11.41 -23.60 -1.23
C MET A 70 12.41 -23.75 -2.36
N SER A 71 12.91 -24.95 -2.56
CA SER A 71 14.00 -25.20 -3.50
C SER A 71 13.53 -24.99 -4.94
N GLU A 72 14.42 -24.52 -5.80
CA GLU A 72 14.12 -24.33 -7.21
C GLU A 72 13.74 -25.66 -7.88
N SER A 73 14.28 -26.78 -7.39
CA SER A 73 13.93 -28.12 -7.85
C SER A 73 12.45 -28.42 -7.63
N VAL A 74 11.87 -28.09 -6.48
CA VAL A 74 10.44 -28.29 -6.18
C VAL A 74 9.55 -27.42 -7.08
N LEU A 75 9.98 -26.21 -7.41
CA LEU A 75 9.25 -25.33 -8.33
C LEU A 75 9.35 -25.78 -9.79
N SER A 76 10.46 -26.38 -10.16
CA SER A 76 10.77 -26.77 -11.55
C SER A 76 10.25 -28.15 -11.91
N ASP A 77 10.26 -29.09 -10.98
CA ASP A 77 9.87 -30.46 -11.23
C ASP A 77 9.27 -31.16 -9.99
N LEU A 78 8.15 -31.81 -10.16
CA LEU A 78 7.52 -32.71 -9.20
C LEU A 78 7.46 -34.11 -9.81
N PRO A 79 8.50 -34.95 -9.65
CA PRO A 79 8.60 -36.24 -10.32
C PRO A 79 7.42 -37.18 -10.01
N ALA A 80 6.90 -37.13 -8.78
CA ALA A 80 5.75 -37.96 -8.36
C ALA A 80 4.46 -37.65 -9.15
N LEU A 81 4.33 -36.42 -9.67
CA LEU A 81 3.21 -35.96 -10.47
C LEU A 81 3.54 -35.83 -11.97
N GLY A 82 4.82 -35.93 -12.33
CA GLY A 82 5.29 -35.75 -13.70
C GLY A 82 5.08 -34.35 -14.27
N ILE A 83 5.05 -33.33 -13.41
CA ILE A 83 4.75 -31.93 -13.78
C ILE A 83 5.77 -30.96 -13.21
N SER A 84 5.94 -29.84 -13.92
CA SER A 84 6.60 -28.65 -13.41
C SER A 84 5.52 -27.69 -12.88
N PRO A 85 5.49 -27.36 -11.56
CA PRO A 85 4.50 -26.45 -11.00
C PRO A 85 4.43 -25.11 -11.75
N MET A 86 5.58 -24.50 -12.02
CA MET A 86 5.64 -23.21 -12.70
C MET A 86 5.06 -23.29 -14.13
N LYS A 87 5.44 -24.31 -14.91
CA LYS A 87 4.91 -24.52 -16.27
C LYS A 87 3.42 -24.86 -16.23
N TYR A 88 3.02 -25.69 -15.27
CA TYR A 88 1.63 -26.08 -15.10
C TYR A 88 0.72 -24.86 -14.88
N PHE A 89 1.04 -24.01 -13.92
CA PHE A 89 0.23 -22.83 -13.62
C PHE A 89 0.23 -21.83 -14.77
N THR A 90 1.38 -21.51 -15.35
CA THR A 90 1.46 -20.55 -16.46
C THR A 90 0.71 -21.03 -17.70
N SER A 91 0.77 -22.34 -18.02
CA SER A 91 0.02 -22.90 -19.16
C SER A 91 -1.50 -22.89 -18.94
N ASN A 92 -1.95 -22.92 -17.68
CA ASN A 92 -3.36 -22.77 -17.32
C ASN A 92 -3.79 -21.32 -17.10
N GLY A 93 -2.93 -20.36 -17.41
CA GLY A 93 -3.25 -18.95 -17.33
C GLY A 93 -3.15 -18.36 -15.93
N VAL A 94 -2.56 -19.09 -14.98
CA VAL A 94 -2.29 -18.60 -13.64
C VAL A 94 -0.85 -18.11 -13.61
N ALA A 95 -0.65 -16.82 -13.37
CA ALA A 95 0.67 -16.29 -13.08
C ALA A 95 0.96 -16.57 -11.60
N PRO A 96 2.01 -17.36 -11.28
CA PRO A 96 2.47 -17.42 -9.89
C PRO A 96 2.95 -16.04 -9.51
N HIS A 97 2.20 -15.34 -8.69
CA HIS A 97 2.65 -14.08 -8.12
C HIS A 97 3.80 -14.39 -7.17
N ASN A 98 4.99 -14.12 -7.66
CA ASN A 98 6.22 -14.16 -6.89
C ASN A 98 6.54 -15.54 -6.28
N GLY A 99 6.92 -16.46 -7.11
CA GLY A 99 7.27 -17.83 -6.74
C GLY A 99 8.45 -18.03 -5.78
N ARG A 100 8.81 -17.04 -4.99
CA ARG A 100 9.67 -17.11 -3.82
C ARG A 100 9.53 -15.84 -2.99
N PHE A 101 8.90 -15.93 -1.85
CA PHE A 101 9.07 -14.96 -0.77
C PHE A 101 9.71 -15.65 0.43
N LEU A 102 10.96 -15.32 0.67
CA LEU A 102 11.42 -15.22 2.04
C LEU A 102 10.77 -13.95 2.59
N GLN A 103 9.86 -14.08 3.54
CA GLN A 103 9.49 -12.90 4.33
C GLN A 103 10.76 -12.44 5.05
N PRO A 104 11.21 -11.19 4.82
CA PRO A 104 12.43 -10.72 5.45
C PRO A 104 12.33 -10.87 6.96
N GLY A 105 13.27 -11.59 7.55
CA GLY A 105 13.37 -11.79 8.99
C GLY A 105 12.66 -13.03 9.56
N THR A 106 11.94 -13.83 8.78
CA THR A 106 11.20 -15.00 9.26
C THR A 106 11.76 -16.34 8.82
N GLY A 107 12.71 -16.39 7.90
CA GLY A 107 13.22 -17.65 7.32
C GLY A 107 12.17 -18.47 6.55
N ALA A 108 10.94 -17.98 6.43
CA ALA A 108 9.84 -18.69 5.81
C ALA A 108 9.78 -18.49 4.28
N ALA A 109 9.46 -19.54 3.55
CA ALA A 109 9.19 -19.48 2.12
C ALA A 109 7.68 -19.49 1.85
N VAL A 110 7.21 -18.62 0.96
CA VAL A 110 5.79 -18.55 0.56
C VAL A 110 5.68 -18.68 -0.96
N PHE A 111 4.92 -19.67 -1.42
CA PHE A 111 4.50 -19.81 -2.80
C PHE A 111 3.04 -19.38 -2.92
N ARG A 112 2.74 -18.42 -3.75
CA ARG A 112 1.42 -17.80 -3.86
C ARG A 112 0.89 -17.81 -5.28
N LEU A 113 -0.39 -18.13 -5.42
CA LEU A 113 -1.15 -18.08 -6.66
C LEU A 113 -2.34 -17.17 -6.44
N ALA A 114 -2.41 -16.06 -7.17
CA ALA A 114 -3.51 -15.13 -7.08
C ALA A 114 -4.49 -15.28 -8.24
N GLU A 115 -5.75 -14.98 -7.97
CA GLU A 115 -6.82 -14.88 -8.97
C GLU A 115 -6.98 -16.14 -9.84
N VAL A 116 -6.85 -17.33 -9.22
CA VAL A 116 -7.07 -18.61 -9.90
C VAL A 116 -8.54 -18.76 -10.24
N MET A 117 -8.87 -18.96 -11.52
CA MET A 117 -10.25 -19.11 -12.00
C MET A 117 -10.79 -20.49 -11.65
N THR A 118 -11.52 -20.59 -10.54
CA THR A 118 -12.07 -21.85 -10.03
C THR A 118 -13.43 -22.22 -10.64
N SER A 119 -14.24 -21.21 -11.03
CA SER A 119 -15.56 -21.45 -11.63
C SER A 119 -15.50 -21.88 -13.09
N ALA A 120 -14.60 -21.33 -13.89
CA ALA A 120 -14.49 -21.64 -15.31
C ALA A 120 -13.86 -23.01 -15.56
N LYS A 121 -13.03 -23.48 -14.63
CA LYS A 121 -12.38 -24.81 -14.66
C LYS A 121 -12.37 -25.41 -13.25
N PRO A 122 -13.43 -26.08 -12.81
CA PRO A 122 -13.46 -26.71 -11.47
C PRO A 122 -12.29 -27.68 -11.23
N SER A 123 -11.83 -28.37 -12.28
CA SER A 123 -10.64 -29.22 -12.22
C SER A 123 -9.36 -28.45 -11.88
N LEU A 124 -9.29 -27.13 -12.15
CA LEU A 124 -8.12 -26.32 -11.85
C LEU A 124 -7.93 -26.16 -10.35
N MET A 125 -9.02 -26.03 -9.59
CA MET A 125 -8.96 -25.97 -8.13
C MET A 125 -8.40 -27.27 -7.55
N ASP A 126 -8.92 -28.41 -7.99
CA ASP A 126 -8.47 -29.73 -7.51
C ASP A 126 -7.01 -29.98 -7.86
N SER A 127 -6.63 -29.64 -9.07
CA SER A 127 -5.25 -29.75 -9.53
C SER A 127 -4.32 -28.79 -8.77
N THR A 128 -4.78 -27.60 -8.44
CA THR A 128 -4.00 -26.64 -7.62
C THR A 128 -3.72 -27.23 -6.24
N LEU A 129 -4.72 -27.75 -5.56
CA LEU A 129 -4.54 -28.39 -4.25
C LEU A 129 -3.60 -29.61 -4.35
N LEU A 130 -3.74 -30.43 -5.40
CA LEU A 130 -2.86 -31.58 -5.65
C LEU A 130 -1.39 -31.12 -5.84
N VAL A 131 -1.16 -30.08 -6.64
CA VAL A 131 0.20 -29.56 -6.87
C VAL A 131 0.80 -28.99 -5.58
N LEU A 132 0.04 -28.21 -4.81
CA LEU A 132 0.53 -27.66 -3.53
C LEU A 132 0.86 -28.78 -2.54
N MET A 133 0.03 -29.82 -2.44
CA MET A 133 0.32 -30.98 -1.60
C MET A 133 1.52 -31.79 -2.13
N GLY A 134 1.68 -31.90 -3.44
CA GLY A 134 2.86 -32.51 -4.06
C GLY A 134 4.15 -31.73 -3.74
N MET A 135 4.08 -30.40 -3.65
CA MET A 135 5.21 -29.56 -3.21
C MET A 135 5.55 -29.81 -1.72
N VAL A 136 4.55 -30.01 -0.85
CA VAL A 136 4.77 -30.41 0.55
C VAL A 136 5.48 -31.78 0.61
N ASP A 137 5.04 -32.75 -0.19
CA ASP A 137 5.67 -34.08 -0.24
C ASP A 137 7.11 -34.02 -0.78
N ALA A 138 7.34 -33.27 -1.84
CA ALA A 138 8.68 -33.12 -2.42
C ALA A 138 9.67 -32.43 -1.48
N SER A 139 9.20 -31.56 -0.59
CA SER A 139 10.04 -30.84 0.38
C SER A 139 10.17 -31.52 1.75
N LYS A 140 9.52 -32.66 1.98
CA LYS A 140 9.40 -33.32 3.30
C LYS A 140 10.73 -33.68 3.98
N GLU A 141 11.80 -33.83 3.21
CA GLU A 141 13.14 -34.12 3.77
C GLU A 141 13.79 -32.87 4.38
N VAL A 142 13.43 -31.68 3.89
CA VAL A 142 13.98 -30.41 4.35
C VAL A 142 13.02 -29.69 5.28
N CYS A 143 11.74 -29.82 5.06
CA CYS A 143 10.68 -29.17 5.82
C CYS A 143 9.58 -30.20 6.14
N ALA A 144 9.47 -30.56 7.42
CA ALA A 144 8.44 -31.52 7.85
C ALA A 144 7.03 -31.03 7.48
N PRO A 145 6.06 -31.92 7.14
CA PRO A 145 4.69 -31.51 6.80
C PRO A 145 4.04 -30.58 7.86
N SER A 146 4.31 -30.81 9.14
CA SER A 146 3.79 -29.97 10.24
C SER A 146 4.31 -28.52 10.26
N ARG A 147 5.38 -28.25 9.52
CA ARG A 147 5.95 -26.91 9.33
C ARG A 147 5.47 -26.25 8.03
N ASN A 148 4.42 -26.80 7.42
CA ASN A 148 3.78 -26.25 6.24
C ASN A 148 2.34 -25.83 6.54
N ALA A 149 1.88 -24.79 5.84
CA ALA A 149 0.47 -24.45 5.80
C ALA A 149 0.00 -24.24 4.36
N ILE A 150 -1.23 -24.69 4.09
CA ILE A 150 -1.95 -24.36 2.85
C ILE A 150 -3.04 -23.36 3.21
N VAL A 151 -3.03 -22.23 2.52
CA VAL A 151 -4.00 -21.15 2.68
C VAL A 151 -4.81 -21.02 1.42
N VAL A 152 -6.14 -20.92 1.54
CA VAL A 152 -7.07 -20.76 0.42
C VAL A 152 -8.10 -19.69 0.80
N SER A 153 -8.27 -18.67 -0.05
CA SER A 153 -9.34 -17.69 0.08
C SER A 153 -9.99 -17.42 -1.27
N GLY A 154 -11.32 -17.38 -1.34
CA GLY A 154 -12.02 -17.08 -2.57
C GLY A 154 -13.48 -17.54 -2.60
N ASP A 155 -14.07 -17.49 -3.80
CA ASP A 155 -15.42 -18.04 -4.06
C ASP A 155 -15.37 -19.59 -4.10
N ILE A 156 -15.34 -20.17 -2.92
CA ILE A 156 -15.14 -21.60 -2.71
C ILE A 156 -16.11 -22.16 -1.67
N ASN A 157 -16.36 -23.46 -1.76
CA ASN A 157 -16.97 -24.20 -0.66
C ASN A 157 -15.86 -24.67 0.30
N THR A 158 -15.78 -24.05 1.46
CA THR A 158 -14.71 -24.30 2.44
C THR A 158 -14.64 -25.76 2.89
N ASP A 159 -15.80 -26.42 3.13
CA ASP A 159 -15.83 -27.81 3.59
C ASP A 159 -15.31 -28.77 2.51
N SER A 160 -15.71 -28.55 1.25
CA SER A 160 -15.20 -29.32 0.12
C SER A 160 -13.68 -29.19 -0.04
N VAL A 161 -13.13 -27.98 0.12
CA VAL A 161 -11.67 -27.75 0.06
C VAL A 161 -10.97 -28.50 1.19
N ILE A 162 -11.48 -28.41 2.41
CA ILE A 162 -10.91 -29.09 3.58
C ILE A 162 -10.93 -30.61 3.42
N GLU A 163 -12.04 -31.17 2.94
CA GLU A 163 -12.15 -32.61 2.68
C GLU A 163 -11.14 -33.09 1.62
N LYS A 164 -10.97 -32.34 0.54
CA LYS A 164 -9.97 -32.64 -0.49
C LYS A 164 -8.55 -32.57 0.08
N LEU A 165 -8.22 -31.54 0.85
CA LEU A 165 -6.93 -31.43 1.52
C LEU A 165 -6.68 -32.62 2.46
N LYS A 166 -7.69 -33.04 3.23
CA LYS A 166 -7.59 -34.24 4.09
C LYS A 166 -7.28 -35.47 3.26
N MET A 167 -8.02 -35.74 2.17
CA MET A 167 -7.78 -36.89 1.30
C MET A 167 -6.36 -36.88 0.72
N LEU A 168 -5.90 -35.73 0.21
CA LEU A 168 -4.56 -35.61 -0.34
C LEU A 168 -3.47 -35.81 0.72
N SER A 169 -3.71 -35.38 1.95
CA SER A 169 -2.74 -35.48 3.03
C SER A 169 -2.47 -36.93 3.50
N TYR A 170 -3.40 -37.84 3.29
CA TYR A 170 -3.18 -39.26 3.58
C TYR A 170 -2.13 -39.93 2.68
N MET A 171 -1.83 -39.31 1.52
CA MET A 171 -0.79 -39.79 0.62
C MET A 171 0.62 -39.43 1.08
N ILE A 172 0.77 -38.56 2.06
CA ILE A 172 2.05 -38.05 2.54
C ILE A 172 2.32 -38.59 3.94
N PRO A 173 3.42 -39.33 4.16
CA PRO A 173 3.77 -39.86 5.49
C PRO A 173 3.89 -38.78 6.55
N VAL A 174 3.36 -39.06 7.73
CA VAL A 174 3.59 -38.22 8.92
C VAL A 174 5.06 -38.27 9.29
N ARG A 175 5.70 -37.12 9.39
CA ARG A 175 7.03 -37.01 9.98
C ARG A 175 6.95 -36.08 11.17
N THR A 176 7.53 -36.49 12.26
CA THR A 176 7.68 -35.66 13.45
C THR A 176 8.70 -34.57 13.13
N ALA A 177 8.31 -33.33 13.27
CA ALA A 177 9.28 -32.22 13.21
C ALA A 177 10.30 -32.42 14.34
N GLN A 178 11.54 -32.06 14.10
CA GLN A 178 12.52 -31.88 15.16
C GLN A 178 11.92 -30.87 16.16
N GLN A 179 11.99 -31.22 17.46
CA GLN A 179 11.46 -30.31 18.47
C GLN A 179 12.29 -29.03 18.43
N ASP A 180 11.64 -27.89 18.32
CA ASP A 180 12.33 -26.62 18.37
C ASP A 180 13.05 -26.47 19.71
N ASP A 181 14.26 -25.94 19.71
CA ASP A 181 14.97 -25.63 20.95
C ASP A 181 14.12 -24.67 21.80
N ALA A 182 14.09 -24.94 23.11
CA ALA A 182 13.33 -24.10 24.03
C ALA A 182 13.88 -22.65 23.96
N TYR A 183 13.02 -21.70 23.64
CA TYR A 183 13.38 -20.29 23.64
C TYR A 183 13.78 -19.82 25.02
N THR A 184 14.99 -19.31 25.17
CA THR A 184 15.48 -18.64 26.37
C THR A 184 15.78 -17.18 26.07
N TRP A 185 15.20 -16.29 26.88
CA TRP A 185 15.52 -14.86 26.77
C TRP A 185 16.85 -14.58 27.50
N GLU A 186 17.77 -13.99 26.75
CA GLU A 186 19.02 -13.48 27.29
C GLU A 186 19.15 -11.99 27.02
N GLU A 187 19.39 -11.21 28.07
CA GLU A 187 19.69 -9.80 27.92
C GLU A 187 21.05 -9.63 27.20
N SER A 188 21.13 -8.62 26.36
CA SER A 188 22.35 -8.29 25.65
C SER A 188 22.85 -6.90 26.04
N GLU A 189 24.15 -6.69 25.92
CA GLU A 189 24.71 -5.36 26.01
C GLU A 189 24.20 -4.48 24.89
N THR A 190 24.11 -3.18 25.13
CA THR A 190 23.77 -2.22 24.10
C THR A 190 24.89 -2.12 23.06
N VAL A 191 24.52 -2.26 21.80
CA VAL A 191 25.44 -2.20 20.67
C VAL A 191 25.31 -0.86 19.95
N PHE A 192 26.42 -0.18 19.76
CA PHE A 192 26.52 0.99 18.89
C PHE A 192 27.44 0.63 17.70
N SER A 193 26.91 0.80 16.48
CA SER A 193 27.64 0.42 15.27
C SER A 193 27.53 1.50 14.19
N VAL A 194 28.62 1.71 13.47
CA VAL A 194 28.66 2.57 12.28
C VAL A 194 29.10 1.72 11.10
N SER A 195 28.35 1.80 10.02
CA SER A 195 28.65 1.08 8.78
C SER A 195 28.72 2.06 7.60
N PRO A 196 29.61 1.81 6.63
CA PRO A 196 29.72 2.66 5.45
C PRO A 196 28.46 2.58 4.60
N ASP A 197 28.09 3.72 4.00
CA ASP A 197 27.06 3.83 2.97
C ASP A 197 27.57 4.71 1.84
N GLU A 198 26.91 4.73 0.71
CA GLU A 198 27.26 5.57 -0.43
C GLU A 198 26.10 6.57 -0.66
N GLY A 199 26.34 7.86 -0.59
CA GLY A 199 25.34 8.85 -0.95
C GLY A 199 25.36 10.14 -0.14
N SER A 200 24.32 10.94 -0.30
CA SER A 200 24.14 12.24 0.36
C SER A 200 23.25 12.18 1.62
N VAL A 201 22.87 11.00 2.03
CA VAL A 201 22.02 10.73 3.20
C VAL A 201 22.68 9.74 4.13
N ALA A 202 22.40 9.93 5.42
CA ALA A 202 22.72 8.96 6.46
C ALA A 202 21.46 8.36 7.04
N SER A 203 21.57 7.15 7.56
CA SER A 203 20.49 6.50 8.29
C SER A 203 20.88 6.29 9.75
N VAL A 204 20.04 6.75 10.66
CA VAL A 204 20.17 6.55 12.10
C VAL A 204 19.01 5.67 12.56
N SER A 205 19.31 4.51 13.10
CA SER A 205 18.32 3.56 13.61
C SER A 205 18.59 3.26 15.08
N VAL A 206 17.57 3.41 15.88
CA VAL A 206 17.58 2.99 17.29
C VAL A 206 16.54 1.89 17.45
N SER A 207 16.94 0.75 17.96
CA SER A 207 16.03 -0.38 18.15
C SER A 207 16.29 -1.08 19.48
N TRP A 208 15.24 -1.67 20.01
CA TRP A 208 15.27 -2.43 21.26
C TRP A 208 14.81 -3.84 21.00
N ARG A 209 15.54 -4.80 21.59
CA ARG A 209 15.13 -6.20 21.66
C ARG A 209 14.16 -6.36 22.80
N LEU A 210 13.10 -7.11 22.57
CA LEU A 210 12.11 -7.47 23.57
C LEU A 210 12.00 -9.01 23.65
N PRO A 211 11.63 -9.55 24.82
CA PRO A 211 11.36 -10.96 24.91
C PRO A 211 10.19 -11.35 24.02
N ARG A 212 10.27 -12.54 23.46
CA ARG A 212 9.18 -13.15 22.69
C ARG A 212 7.92 -13.26 23.54
N THR A 213 6.77 -13.00 22.94
CA THR A 213 5.48 -13.25 23.59
C THR A 213 5.38 -14.72 24.00
N PRO A 214 5.24 -15.03 25.31
CA PRO A 214 5.15 -16.42 25.78
C PRO A 214 3.98 -17.15 25.11
N GLU A 215 4.18 -18.43 24.75
CA GLU A 215 3.16 -19.23 24.04
C GLU A 215 1.80 -19.27 24.76
N ARG A 216 1.81 -19.24 26.10
CA ARG A 216 0.60 -19.20 26.92
C ARG A 216 -0.29 -17.98 26.70
N PHE A 217 0.26 -16.90 26.16
CA PHE A 217 -0.50 -15.66 25.87
C PHE A 217 -0.95 -15.58 24.41
N ILE A 218 -0.43 -16.45 23.55
CA ILE A 218 -0.87 -16.55 22.17
C ILE A 218 -2.33 -17.01 22.15
N GLY A 219 -3.23 -16.24 21.57
CA GLY A 219 -4.67 -16.48 21.58
C GLY A 219 -5.45 -15.71 22.65
N THR A 220 -4.77 -15.02 23.57
CA THR A 220 -5.42 -14.05 24.47
C THR A 220 -5.51 -12.68 23.82
N ILE A 221 -6.19 -11.74 24.49
CA ILE A 221 -6.27 -10.32 24.04
C ILE A 221 -4.93 -9.60 24.12
N GLN A 222 -3.94 -10.12 24.86
CA GLN A 222 -2.67 -9.44 25.11
C GLN A 222 -1.88 -9.10 23.84
N PRO A 223 -1.68 -10.00 22.85
CA PRO A 223 -0.96 -9.64 21.63
C PRO A 223 -1.66 -8.54 20.81
N ALA A 224 -2.99 -8.50 20.83
CA ALA A 224 -3.75 -7.45 20.11
C ALA A 224 -3.57 -6.07 20.77
N VAL A 225 -3.67 -6.02 22.11
CA VAL A 225 -3.43 -4.79 22.87
C VAL A 225 -1.97 -4.34 22.73
N HIS A 226 -1.03 -5.29 22.86
CA HIS A 226 0.41 -4.98 22.70
C HIS A 226 0.72 -4.41 21.31
N ARG A 227 0.17 -5.00 20.24
CA ARG A 227 0.34 -4.49 18.88
C ARG A 227 -0.16 -3.05 18.74
N LYS A 228 -1.35 -2.75 19.31
CA LYS A 228 -1.91 -1.38 19.31
C LYS A 228 -0.95 -0.42 20.02
N LEU A 229 -0.52 -0.76 21.24
CA LEU A 229 0.38 0.10 22.02
C LEU A 229 1.73 0.33 21.33
N MET A 230 2.31 -0.70 20.71
CA MET A 230 3.57 -0.57 19.96
C MET A 230 3.41 0.29 18.71
N TYR A 231 2.27 0.20 18.03
CA TYR A 231 1.95 1.08 16.90
C TYR A 231 1.80 2.53 17.35
N GLU A 232 1.08 2.77 18.44
CA GLU A 232 0.85 4.12 18.99
C GLU A 232 2.16 4.74 19.47
N LEU A 233 2.96 4.00 20.22
CA LEU A 233 4.28 4.45 20.65
C LEU A 233 5.19 4.76 19.45
N GLY A 234 5.11 3.94 18.40
CA GLY A 234 5.84 4.15 17.14
C GLY A 234 5.47 5.48 16.49
N ASN A 235 4.19 5.78 16.32
CA ASN A 235 3.72 7.04 15.75
C ASN A 235 4.15 8.24 16.57
N ILE A 236 4.03 8.16 17.90
CA ILE A 236 4.45 9.23 18.81
C ILE A 236 5.96 9.50 18.68
N ALA A 237 6.76 8.43 18.64
CA ALA A 237 8.20 8.56 18.47
C ALA A 237 8.58 9.15 17.10
N GLU A 238 7.92 8.74 16.02
CA GLU A 238 8.09 9.33 14.68
C GLU A 238 7.80 10.84 14.71
N ASP A 239 6.66 11.23 15.25
CA ASP A 239 6.22 12.60 15.28
C ASP A 239 7.16 13.49 16.09
N ARG A 240 7.58 13.04 17.28
CA ARG A 240 8.55 13.79 18.11
C ARG A 240 9.88 13.99 17.40
N VAL A 241 10.44 12.92 16.82
CA VAL A 241 11.71 13.01 16.09
C VAL A 241 11.57 13.91 14.86
N ALA A 242 10.51 13.77 14.08
CA ALA A 242 10.29 14.60 12.89
C ALA A 242 10.11 16.10 13.24
N GLN A 243 9.37 16.40 14.31
CA GLN A 243 9.20 17.78 14.78
C GLN A 243 10.49 18.35 15.34
N ALA A 244 11.27 17.57 16.09
CA ALA A 244 12.57 17.97 16.58
C ALA A 244 13.52 18.32 15.42
N PHE A 245 13.58 17.50 14.40
CA PHE A 245 14.36 17.77 13.20
C PHE A 245 13.88 19.04 12.48
N ALA A 246 12.59 19.21 12.32
CA ALA A 246 12.01 20.41 11.71
C ALA A 246 12.33 21.68 12.50
N LYS A 247 12.20 21.67 13.84
CA LYS A 247 12.53 22.78 14.74
C LYS A 247 14.03 23.14 14.67
N GLN A 248 14.88 22.12 14.57
CA GLN A 248 16.33 22.28 14.51
C GLN A 248 16.85 22.54 13.09
N GLY A 249 15.98 22.59 12.09
CA GLY A 249 16.34 22.83 10.68
C GLY A 249 17.13 21.70 10.03
N ILE A 250 17.01 20.47 10.55
CA ILE A 250 17.65 19.26 9.99
C ILE A 250 16.80 18.74 8.84
N PRO A 251 17.33 18.68 7.60
CA PRO A 251 16.62 18.03 6.49
C PRO A 251 16.59 16.52 6.67
N PHE A 252 15.42 15.92 6.44
CA PHE A 252 15.23 14.48 6.51
C PHE A 252 14.30 13.98 5.39
N VAL A 253 14.48 12.71 5.01
CA VAL A 253 13.65 12.04 4.01
C VAL A 253 12.40 11.47 4.64
N ASN A 254 12.60 10.72 5.73
CA ASN A 254 11.54 10.15 6.55
C ASN A 254 12.05 9.82 7.95
N VAL A 255 11.12 9.73 8.87
CA VAL A 255 11.25 9.00 10.13
C VAL A 255 10.21 7.89 10.09
N SER A 256 10.57 6.70 10.52
CA SER A 256 9.70 5.54 10.47
C SER A 256 9.93 4.62 11.66
N HIS A 257 8.88 3.99 12.15
CA HIS A 257 9.00 2.94 13.15
C HIS A 257 8.82 1.56 12.52
N LYS A 258 9.33 0.56 13.19
CA LYS A 258 9.13 -0.84 12.83
C LYS A 258 8.98 -1.68 14.09
N HIS A 259 7.90 -2.41 14.17
CA HIS A 259 7.70 -3.43 15.16
C HIS A 259 7.73 -4.79 14.46
N ILE A 260 8.70 -5.63 14.84
CA ILE A 260 8.86 -7.00 14.34
C ILE A 260 8.42 -7.94 15.43
N HIS A 261 7.29 -8.60 15.21
CA HIS A 261 6.80 -9.63 16.10
C HIS A 261 7.72 -10.86 16.05
N SER A 262 7.85 -11.53 17.17
CA SER A 262 8.49 -12.84 17.23
C SER A 262 7.71 -13.84 16.38
N SER A 263 8.43 -14.57 15.54
CA SER A 263 7.92 -15.74 14.81
C SER A 263 8.57 -17.01 15.36
N GLU A 264 8.11 -18.19 14.93
CA GLU A 264 8.73 -19.45 15.37
C GLU A 264 10.19 -19.59 14.97
N THR A 265 10.60 -18.90 13.92
CA THR A 265 11.96 -18.96 13.39
C THR A 265 12.84 -17.85 13.93
N ASP A 266 12.23 -16.90 14.61
CA ASP A 266 12.91 -15.74 15.14
C ASP A 266 13.18 -15.84 16.60
N SER A 267 14.25 -15.24 16.96
CA SER A 267 14.65 -15.07 18.31
C SER A 267 13.72 -14.09 19.01
N ASP A 268 13.97 -12.84 18.89
CA ASP A 268 13.39 -11.81 19.74
C ASP A 268 12.45 -10.88 18.96
N GLU A 269 11.51 -10.34 19.69
CA GLU A 269 10.71 -9.22 19.21
C GLU A 269 11.57 -7.97 19.17
N ARG A 270 11.32 -7.07 18.21
CA ARG A 270 12.10 -5.83 18.03
C ARG A 270 11.20 -4.66 17.75
N PHE A 271 11.48 -3.58 18.45
CA PHE A 271 10.89 -2.29 18.17
C PHE A 271 11.99 -1.30 17.81
N GLY A 272 11.81 -0.52 16.76
CA GLY A 272 12.84 0.42 16.32
C GLY A 272 12.29 1.64 15.61
N ILE A 273 13.04 2.73 15.72
CA ILE A 273 12.81 4.00 15.03
C ILE A 273 14.00 4.23 14.11
N THR A 274 13.73 4.56 12.87
CA THR A 274 14.76 4.86 11.87
C THR A 274 14.50 6.22 11.25
N ALA A 275 15.51 7.05 11.22
CA ALA A 275 15.51 8.34 10.54
C ALA A 275 16.50 8.34 9.38
N VAL A 276 16.08 8.83 8.21
CA VAL A 276 16.96 9.08 7.06
C VAL A 276 17.14 10.58 6.93
N VAL A 277 18.36 11.05 7.16
CA VAL A 277 18.70 12.46 7.28
C VAL A 277 19.77 12.88 6.29
N SER A 278 19.95 14.19 6.12
CA SER A 278 21.07 14.72 5.33
C SER A 278 22.41 14.37 5.99
N GLU A 279 23.32 13.82 5.22
CA GLU A 279 24.70 13.46 5.64
C GLU A 279 25.40 14.62 6.36
N LYS A 280 25.23 15.84 5.86
CA LYS A 280 25.82 17.07 6.46
C LYS A 280 25.31 17.40 7.86
N HIS A 281 24.19 16.82 8.26
CA HIS A 281 23.56 17.09 9.55
C HIS A 281 23.57 15.87 10.48
N LEU A 282 24.32 14.82 10.14
CA LEU A 282 24.31 13.54 10.84
C LEU A 282 24.57 13.67 12.35
N GLU A 283 25.65 14.32 12.76
CA GLU A 283 26.02 14.44 14.18
C GLU A 283 24.92 15.15 14.99
N LYS A 284 24.38 16.25 14.43
CA LYS A 284 23.26 16.97 15.04
C LYS A 284 22.00 16.11 15.08
N ALA A 285 21.72 15.35 14.00
CA ALA A 285 20.55 14.47 13.91
C ALA A 285 20.61 13.34 14.93
N VAL A 286 21.78 12.76 15.15
CA VAL A 286 22.01 11.72 16.17
C VAL A 286 21.66 12.24 17.57
N SER A 287 22.14 13.41 17.94
CA SER A 287 21.84 14.03 19.25
C SER A 287 20.37 14.42 19.39
N VAL A 288 19.78 15.04 18.37
CA VAL A 288 18.38 15.48 18.40
C VAL A 288 17.41 14.28 18.42
N MET A 289 17.74 13.19 17.72
CA MET A 289 16.95 11.96 17.78
C MET A 289 17.01 11.31 19.16
N ALA A 290 18.19 11.29 19.78
CA ALA A 290 18.35 10.75 21.13
C ALA A 290 17.53 11.54 22.17
N ASP A 291 17.61 12.88 22.13
CA ASP A 291 16.81 13.78 22.98
C ASP A 291 15.30 13.60 22.76
N ALA A 292 14.86 13.53 21.50
CA ALA A 292 13.45 13.32 21.17
C ALA A 292 12.90 11.98 21.72
N LEU A 293 13.67 10.91 21.60
CA LEU A 293 13.28 9.60 22.09
C LEU A 293 13.35 9.52 23.64
N SER A 294 14.37 10.12 24.27
CA SER A 294 14.48 10.14 25.74
C SER A 294 13.34 10.96 26.36
N SER A 295 12.85 12.02 25.67
CA SER A 295 11.73 12.82 26.13
C SER A 295 10.43 12.04 26.34
N ILE A 296 10.21 10.95 25.59
CA ILE A 296 9.06 10.06 25.78
C ILE A 296 9.10 9.42 27.16
N LYS A 297 10.29 8.99 27.58
CA LYS A 297 10.51 8.37 28.89
C LYS A 297 10.43 9.39 30.02
N GLU A 298 11.05 10.58 29.85
CA GLU A 298 11.15 11.55 30.93
C GLU A 298 9.85 12.33 31.19
N LYS A 299 9.16 12.72 30.12
CA LYS A 299 7.97 13.59 30.17
C LYS A 299 6.66 12.83 29.95
N GLY A 300 6.77 11.56 29.60
CA GLY A 300 5.60 10.74 29.22
C GLY A 300 5.00 11.16 27.89
N VAL A 301 3.79 10.68 27.65
CA VAL A 301 3.00 10.91 26.45
C VAL A 301 1.84 11.85 26.79
N SER A 302 1.69 12.94 26.07
CA SER A 302 0.58 13.88 26.25
C SER A 302 -0.76 13.28 25.80
N GLU A 303 -1.86 13.83 26.29
CA GLU A 303 -3.21 13.43 25.88
C GLU A 303 -3.42 13.66 24.37
N ILE A 304 -2.88 14.74 23.82
CA ILE A 304 -2.98 15.09 22.40
C ILE A 304 -2.28 14.02 21.54
N GLU A 305 -1.03 13.68 21.87
CA GLU A 305 -0.27 12.66 21.16
C GLU A 305 -0.98 11.30 21.19
N ARG A 306 -1.54 10.95 22.34
CA ARG A 306 -2.28 9.72 22.54
C ARG A 306 -3.53 9.67 21.67
N ASN A 307 -4.37 10.70 21.75
CA ASN A 307 -5.61 10.78 20.99
C ASN A 307 -5.35 10.74 19.47
N ARG A 308 -4.29 11.43 19.03
CA ARG A 308 -3.85 11.43 17.62
C ARG A 308 -3.43 10.03 17.16
N SER A 309 -2.57 9.38 17.93
CA SER A 309 -2.06 8.06 17.58
C SER A 309 -3.15 6.98 17.65
N GLU A 310 -4.07 7.08 18.61
CA GLU A 310 -5.25 6.22 18.68
C GLU A 310 -6.18 6.43 17.47
N ALA A 311 -6.39 7.67 17.05
CA ALA A 311 -7.17 8.00 15.87
C ALA A 311 -6.52 7.40 14.61
N ASP A 312 -5.19 7.48 14.47
CA ASP A 312 -4.45 6.89 13.38
C ASP A 312 -4.57 5.35 13.35
N PHE A 313 -4.46 4.70 14.50
CA PHE A 313 -4.64 3.26 14.61
C PHE A 313 -6.05 2.82 14.20
N LYS A 314 -7.07 3.48 14.75
CA LYS A 314 -8.48 3.22 14.37
C LYS A 314 -8.71 3.47 12.89
N TYR A 315 -8.16 4.55 12.36
CA TYR A 315 -8.28 4.89 10.94
C TYR A 315 -7.62 3.85 10.03
N MET A 316 -6.46 3.33 10.40
CA MET A 316 -5.78 2.25 9.68
C MET A 316 -6.68 0.99 9.59
N LEU A 317 -7.22 0.54 10.72
CA LEU A 317 -8.13 -0.60 10.77
C LEU A 317 -9.43 -0.33 10.01
N PHE A 318 -9.99 0.86 10.16
CA PHE A 318 -11.21 1.28 9.52
C PHE A 318 -11.12 1.31 8.00
N GLY A 319 -9.99 1.73 7.45
CA GLY A 319 -9.73 1.67 6.02
C GLY A 319 -9.85 0.24 5.45
N SER A 320 -9.48 -0.76 6.24
CA SER A 320 -9.63 -2.17 5.89
C SER A 320 -11.07 -2.66 6.04
N LEU A 321 -11.77 -2.25 7.11
CA LEU A 321 -13.16 -2.62 7.38
C LEU A 321 -14.13 -2.13 6.29
N ARG A 322 -13.90 -0.94 5.75
CA ARG A 322 -14.79 -0.30 4.77
C ARG A 322 -14.55 -0.71 3.33
N ARG A 323 -13.59 -1.57 3.08
CA ARG A 323 -13.54 -2.26 1.78
C ARG A 323 -14.71 -3.23 1.74
N PRO A 324 -15.78 -2.98 0.94
CA PRO A 324 -16.99 -3.81 0.92
C PRO A 324 -16.69 -5.21 0.42
N VAL A 325 -15.54 -5.39 -0.22
CA VAL A 325 -15.02 -6.67 -0.68
C VAL A 325 -13.62 -6.83 -0.11
N ARG A 326 -13.45 -7.76 0.80
CA ARG A 326 -12.12 -8.20 1.21
C ARG A 326 -11.39 -8.78 0.01
N SER A 327 -10.18 -8.32 -0.21
CA SER A 327 -9.30 -8.93 -1.20
C SER A 327 -8.85 -10.30 -0.68
N ASP A 328 -8.92 -11.33 -1.50
CA ASP A 328 -8.36 -12.66 -1.17
C ASP A 328 -6.88 -12.55 -0.80
N ALA A 329 -6.17 -11.62 -1.44
CA ALA A 329 -4.79 -11.30 -1.13
C ALA A 329 -4.59 -10.90 0.34
N VAL A 330 -5.48 -10.09 0.91
CA VAL A 330 -5.44 -9.68 2.32
C VAL A 330 -5.80 -10.84 3.23
N ASN A 331 -6.82 -11.63 2.89
CA ASN A 331 -7.22 -12.82 3.65
C ASN A 331 -6.07 -13.84 3.74
N VAL A 332 -5.42 -14.09 2.61
CA VAL A 332 -4.26 -14.99 2.54
C VAL A 332 -3.12 -14.47 3.40
N GLU A 333 -2.84 -13.16 3.38
CA GLU A 333 -1.79 -12.55 4.21
C GLU A 333 -2.07 -12.68 5.71
N VAL A 334 -3.31 -12.44 6.14
CA VAL A 334 -3.74 -12.65 7.54
C VAL A 334 -3.48 -14.09 7.98
N CYS A 335 -3.82 -15.06 7.15
CA CYS A 335 -3.63 -16.49 7.47
C CYS A 335 -2.14 -16.89 7.46
N ILE A 336 -1.34 -16.36 6.54
CA ILE A 336 0.12 -16.56 6.51
C ILE A 336 0.73 -16.05 7.81
N ASN A 337 0.40 -14.83 8.21
CA ASN A 337 0.92 -14.23 9.43
C ASN A 337 0.45 -14.98 10.68
N ALA A 338 -0.80 -15.45 10.70
CA ALA A 338 -1.31 -16.28 11.79
C ALA A 338 -0.52 -17.60 11.93
N PHE A 339 -0.21 -18.26 10.82
CA PHE A 339 0.60 -19.47 10.81
C PHE A 339 2.03 -19.22 11.31
N LEU A 340 2.69 -18.21 10.73
CA LEU A 340 4.09 -17.90 11.05
C LEU A 340 4.26 -17.51 12.54
N ASN A 341 3.32 -16.76 13.07
CA ASN A 341 3.37 -16.26 14.46
C ASN A 341 2.65 -17.17 15.48
N LYS A 342 2.22 -18.38 15.12
CA LYS A 342 1.37 -19.25 15.94
C LYS A 342 0.11 -18.55 16.48
N ALA A 343 -0.31 -17.45 15.86
CA ALA A 343 -1.41 -16.62 16.33
C ALA A 343 -2.76 -17.08 15.76
N MET A 344 -3.85 -16.59 16.33
CA MET A 344 -5.17 -16.73 15.73
C MET A 344 -5.29 -15.88 14.47
N PRO A 345 -5.93 -16.37 13.41
CA PRO A 345 -6.23 -15.56 12.22
C PRO A 345 -7.31 -14.53 12.58
N ILE A 346 -6.88 -13.30 12.78
CA ILE A 346 -7.73 -12.17 13.16
C ILE A 346 -7.68 -11.15 12.02
N THR A 347 -8.84 -10.82 11.48
CA THR A 347 -8.95 -9.81 10.42
C THR A 347 -8.97 -8.40 11.00
N ASP A 348 -8.61 -7.41 10.18
CA ASP A 348 -8.68 -6.00 10.59
C ASP A 348 -10.10 -5.59 10.99
N ALA A 349 -11.12 -6.16 10.33
CA ALA A 349 -12.52 -5.92 10.68
C ALA A 349 -12.84 -6.39 12.10
N TYR A 350 -12.33 -7.55 12.48
CA TYR A 350 -12.50 -8.08 13.82
C TYR A 350 -11.67 -7.27 14.84
N LEU A 351 -10.45 -6.89 14.51
CA LEU A 351 -9.62 -6.01 15.35
C LEU A 351 -10.27 -4.64 15.57
N TYR A 352 -10.81 -4.03 14.52
CA TYR A 352 -11.55 -2.77 14.63
C TYR A 352 -12.73 -2.91 15.60
N LYS A 353 -13.55 -3.95 15.41
CA LYS A 353 -14.69 -4.24 16.28
C LYS A 353 -14.24 -4.47 17.74
N PHE A 354 -13.15 -5.21 17.93
CA PHE A 354 -12.56 -5.43 19.24
C PHE A 354 -12.13 -4.12 19.90
N HIS A 355 -11.35 -3.29 19.24
CA HIS A 355 -10.84 -2.03 19.78
C HIS A 355 -11.89 -0.91 19.92
N THR A 356 -13.07 -1.04 19.28
CA THR A 356 -14.18 -0.08 19.36
C THR A 356 -15.34 -0.56 20.23
N SER A 357 -15.28 -1.80 20.75
CA SER A 357 -16.31 -2.34 21.64
C SER A 357 -16.14 -1.75 23.05
N LYS A 358 -17.27 -1.45 23.72
CA LYS A 358 -17.29 -0.94 25.09
C LYS A 358 -16.77 -1.95 26.14
N ASP A 359 -16.68 -3.22 25.78
CA ASP A 359 -16.22 -4.29 26.66
C ASP A 359 -14.70 -4.25 26.94
N VAL A 360 -13.96 -3.46 26.14
CA VAL A 360 -12.51 -3.26 26.32
C VAL A 360 -12.20 -2.03 27.19
N ASP A 361 -13.21 -1.21 27.51
CA ASP A 361 -13.08 0.00 28.36
C ASP A 361 -12.57 -0.26 29.81
N GLY A 362 -12.50 -1.52 30.23
CA GLY A 362 -11.93 -1.91 31.54
C GLY A 362 -10.39 -1.87 31.60
N VAL A 363 -9.69 -1.89 30.46
CA VAL A 363 -8.24 -1.77 30.38
C VAL A 363 -7.93 -0.31 30.06
N LYS A 364 -7.54 0.48 31.07
CA LYS A 364 -7.10 1.86 30.86
C LYS A 364 -5.78 1.86 30.08
N GLU A 365 -5.88 1.78 28.78
CA GLU A 365 -4.77 1.77 27.81
C GLU A 365 -3.81 2.95 28.00
N THR A 366 -4.35 4.09 28.46
CA THR A 366 -3.59 5.33 28.73
C THR A 366 -2.44 5.22 29.72
N LEU A 367 -2.56 4.33 30.73
CA LEU A 367 -1.49 4.09 31.70
C LEU A 367 -0.48 3.04 31.18
N ALA A 368 -0.85 2.28 30.16
CA ALA A 368 0.00 1.23 29.60
C ALA A 368 1.07 1.78 28.64
N LEU A 369 0.79 2.88 27.92
CA LEU A 369 1.71 3.44 26.94
C LEU A 369 2.99 4.00 27.59
N ASP A 370 2.82 4.84 28.62
CA ASP A 370 3.96 5.43 29.38
C ASP A 370 4.81 4.33 30.04
N ARG A 371 4.15 3.31 30.62
CA ARG A 371 4.83 2.16 31.22
C ARG A 371 5.55 1.29 30.19
N LEU A 372 4.99 1.15 29.00
CA LEU A 372 5.62 0.41 27.92
C LEU A 372 6.93 1.05 27.51
N ALA A 373 6.94 2.38 27.29
CA ALA A 373 8.15 3.12 27.01
C ALA A 373 9.21 2.95 28.11
N ASP A 374 8.80 3.14 29.38
CA ASP A 374 9.69 2.93 30.55
C ASP A 374 10.25 1.51 30.65
N ALA A 375 9.48 0.51 30.22
CA ALA A 375 9.86 -0.89 30.35
C ALA A 375 11.06 -1.27 29.47
N PHE A 376 11.08 -0.78 28.22
CA PHE A 376 12.09 -1.24 27.27
C PHE A 376 12.92 -0.15 26.60
N MET A 377 12.46 1.12 26.54
CA MET A 377 13.23 2.21 25.94
C MET A 377 14.40 2.63 26.83
N LYS A 378 15.38 1.75 26.98
CA LYS A 378 16.58 1.93 27.81
C LYS A 378 17.81 1.77 26.96
N MET A 379 18.91 2.44 27.37
CA MET A 379 20.19 2.38 26.64
C MET A 379 21.29 1.65 27.44
N ASP A 380 20.96 1.07 28.58
CA ASP A 380 21.89 0.23 29.35
C ASP A 380 22.03 -1.18 28.78
N LYS A 381 20.95 -1.74 28.25
CA LYS A 381 20.89 -3.08 27.66
C LYS A 381 19.79 -3.24 26.62
N ASN A 382 19.95 -4.27 25.81
CA ASN A 382 18.99 -4.70 24.77
C ASN A 382 18.74 -3.66 23.65
N ALA A 383 19.50 -2.56 23.61
CA ALA A 383 19.40 -1.56 22.57
C ALA A 383 20.45 -1.77 21.49
N VAL A 384 20.07 -1.43 20.26
CA VAL A 384 20.98 -1.41 19.10
C VAL A 384 20.84 -0.07 18.41
N VAL A 385 21.92 0.70 18.42
CA VAL A 385 22.03 1.94 17.64
C VAL A 385 22.89 1.68 16.42
N GLN A 386 22.33 1.86 15.25
CA GLN A 386 23.03 1.63 13.99
C GLN A 386 23.01 2.91 13.16
N VAL A 387 24.17 3.36 12.77
CA VAL A 387 24.35 4.50 11.86
C VAL A 387 24.96 3.98 10.56
N LYS A 388 24.33 4.34 9.43
CA LYS A 388 24.90 4.14 8.08
C LYS A 388 25.22 5.50 7.51
N THR A 389 26.47 5.71 7.08
CA THR A 389 26.97 7.03 6.67
C THR A 389 28.08 6.90 5.62
N ALA A 390 28.14 7.88 4.72
CA ALA A 390 29.26 8.02 3.77
C ALA A 390 30.44 8.78 4.40
N SER A 391 30.22 9.49 5.50
CA SER A 391 31.28 10.24 6.17
C SER A 391 32.19 9.36 7.02
N GLN A 392 33.44 9.78 7.18
CA GLN A 392 34.42 9.11 8.03
C GLN A 392 34.32 9.55 9.50
N THR A 393 33.09 9.84 9.97
CA THR A 393 32.85 10.24 11.36
C THR A 393 33.16 9.09 12.31
N SER A 394 33.83 9.37 13.41
CA SER A 394 34.19 8.37 14.41
C SER A 394 32.93 7.76 15.06
N ALA A 395 32.89 6.44 15.14
CA ALA A 395 31.82 5.72 15.85
C ALA A 395 31.74 6.17 17.32
N ASP A 396 32.88 6.39 17.96
CA ASP A 396 32.93 6.83 19.37
C ASP A 396 32.38 8.24 19.55
N SER A 397 32.66 9.18 18.61
CA SER A 397 32.09 10.54 18.64
C SER A 397 30.58 10.54 18.50
N LEU A 398 30.02 9.76 17.58
CA LEU A 398 28.57 9.63 17.42
C LEU A 398 27.93 8.95 18.62
N LYS A 399 28.59 7.96 19.21
CA LYS A 399 28.13 7.28 20.42
C LYS A 399 28.09 8.25 21.62
N GLU A 400 29.15 9.03 21.80
CA GLU A 400 29.21 10.04 22.87
C GLU A 400 28.14 11.09 22.70
N ALA A 401 27.95 11.61 21.48
CA ALA A 401 26.92 12.60 21.15
C ALA A 401 25.51 12.05 21.43
N PHE A 402 25.25 10.78 21.05
CA PHE A 402 23.97 10.10 21.31
C PHE A 402 23.72 9.94 22.79
N LEU A 403 24.66 9.33 23.52
CA LEU A 403 24.49 9.04 24.95
C LEU A 403 24.44 10.31 25.80
N SER A 404 25.21 11.32 25.45
CA SER A 404 25.16 12.63 26.11
C SER A 404 23.77 13.27 25.98
N ALA A 405 23.20 13.26 24.76
CA ALA A 405 21.86 13.78 24.52
C ALA A 405 20.77 12.91 25.18
N TRP A 406 20.91 11.59 25.14
CA TRP A 406 19.98 10.65 25.78
C TRP A 406 19.88 10.86 27.30
N ASN A 407 21.00 11.13 27.95
CA ASN A 407 21.09 11.27 29.41
C ASN A 407 20.91 12.72 29.90
N ALA A 408 20.88 13.70 29.00
CA ALA A 408 20.55 15.08 29.34
C ALA A 408 19.05 15.18 29.63
N SER A 409 18.67 16.12 30.54
CA SER A 409 17.26 16.43 30.73
C SER A 409 16.71 17.07 29.47
N SER A 410 15.66 16.48 28.90
CA SER A 410 15.08 16.94 27.65
C SER A 410 14.29 18.25 27.84
N GLU A 411 14.58 19.24 27.02
CA GLU A 411 13.80 20.50 26.93
C GLU A 411 12.65 20.40 25.91
N MET A 412 12.50 19.27 25.25
CA MET A 412 11.46 19.08 24.23
C MET A 412 10.07 19.08 24.84
N ASP A 413 9.22 19.93 24.32
CA ASP A 413 7.79 19.91 24.63
C ASP A 413 7.08 18.80 23.86
N ALA A 414 5.99 18.30 24.45
CA ALA A 414 5.08 17.41 23.75
C ALA A 414 4.52 18.08 22.48
N VAL A 415 4.15 17.25 21.51
CA VAL A 415 3.53 17.71 20.26
C VAL A 415 2.28 18.52 20.55
N GLN A 416 2.19 19.72 19.97
CA GLN A 416 1.00 20.57 20.05
C GLN A 416 0.24 20.53 18.74
N MET A 417 -1.07 20.49 18.81
CA MET A 417 -2.00 20.58 17.68
C MET A 417 -2.80 21.88 17.73
N VAL A 418 -3.14 22.40 16.58
CA VAL A 418 -4.11 23.49 16.45
C VAL A 418 -5.51 22.88 16.42
N GLU A 419 -6.32 23.20 17.41
CA GLU A 419 -7.71 22.75 17.50
C GLU A 419 -8.56 23.29 16.34
N PRO A 420 -9.57 22.53 15.87
CA PRO A 420 -10.47 23.00 14.85
C PRO A 420 -11.28 24.21 15.31
N SER A 421 -11.37 25.21 14.44
CA SER A 421 -12.16 26.41 14.73
C SER A 421 -13.67 26.10 14.76
N ASP A 422 -14.43 26.86 15.55
CA ASP A 422 -15.90 26.77 15.55
C ASP A 422 -16.49 26.92 14.13
N THR A 423 -15.85 27.72 13.30
CA THR A 423 -16.23 27.92 11.90
C THR A 423 -16.11 26.63 11.10
N LEU A 424 -15.05 25.83 11.32
CA LEU A 424 -14.89 24.53 10.66
C LEU A 424 -15.92 23.52 11.14
N LEU A 425 -16.31 23.58 12.39
CA LEU A 425 -17.32 22.70 12.99
C LEU A 425 -18.76 23.12 12.61
N ASP A 426 -18.97 24.32 12.07
CA ASP A 426 -20.28 24.80 11.67
C ASP A 426 -20.83 24.06 10.45
N LEU A 427 -21.76 23.15 10.68
CA LEU A 427 -22.51 22.41 9.68
C LEU A 427 -23.89 23.03 9.38
N THR A 428 -24.14 24.27 9.81
CA THR A 428 -25.42 24.95 9.57
C THR A 428 -25.79 24.92 8.09
N PRO A 429 -27.01 24.51 7.72
CA PRO A 429 -27.44 24.48 6.34
C PRO A 429 -27.29 25.83 5.62
N GLY A 430 -26.80 25.80 4.40
CA GLY A 430 -26.80 26.98 3.54
C GLY A 430 -28.14 27.24 2.87
N LYS A 431 -28.16 28.19 1.93
CA LYS A 431 -29.32 28.38 1.05
C LYS A 431 -29.60 27.07 0.32
N LYS A 432 -30.82 26.54 0.43
CA LYS A 432 -31.21 25.29 -0.24
C LYS A 432 -31.07 25.43 -1.77
N MET A 433 -30.36 24.47 -2.37
CA MET A 433 -30.20 24.34 -3.81
C MET A 433 -31.11 23.22 -4.33
N PRO A 434 -32.25 23.52 -5.01
CA PRO A 434 -33.07 22.48 -5.59
C PRO A 434 -32.36 21.81 -6.77
N VAL A 435 -32.70 20.55 -7.02
CA VAL A 435 -32.30 19.86 -8.25
C VAL A 435 -33.18 20.38 -9.38
N VAL A 436 -32.57 20.89 -10.43
CA VAL A 436 -33.25 21.42 -11.62
C VAL A 436 -33.27 20.44 -12.78
N PHE A 437 -32.37 19.46 -12.80
CA PHE A 437 -32.34 18.40 -13.78
C PHE A 437 -31.88 17.08 -13.17
N MET A 438 -32.55 15.98 -13.56
CA MET A 438 -32.23 14.63 -13.11
C MET A 438 -32.35 13.63 -14.25
N ARG A 439 -31.37 12.72 -14.32
CA ARG A 439 -31.39 11.59 -15.26
C ARG A 439 -30.68 10.39 -14.69
N LYS A 440 -30.88 9.20 -15.26
CA LYS A 440 -30.04 8.04 -14.97
C LYS A 440 -28.73 8.10 -15.78
N ASP A 441 -27.64 7.68 -15.18
CA ASP A 441 -26.37 7.47 -15.85
C ASP A 441 -26.30 6.06 -16.42
N HIS A 442 -26.32 5.96 -17.76
CA HIS A 442 -26.38 4.65 -18.43
C HIS A 442 -25.19 3.76 -18.16
N MET A 443 -24.01 4.33 -17.93
CA MET A 443 -22.77 3.58 -17.65
C MET A 443 -22.80 2.94 -16.25
N SER A 444 -23.09 3.75 -15.24
CA SER A 444 -23.04 3.30 -13.84
C SER A 444 -24.38 2.81 -13.29
N GLY A 445 -25.48 3.11 -13.97
CA GLY A 445 -26.84 2.90 -13.43
C GLY A 445 -27.22 3.85 -12.29
N GLY A 446 -26.33 4.77 -11.92
CA GLY A 446 -26.56 5.78 -10.90
C GLY A 446 -27.47 6.92 -11.35
N SER A 447 -27.73 7.87 -10.44
CA SER A 447 -28.51 9.06 -10.71
C SER A 447 -27.60 10.28 -10.88
N VAL A 448 -27.84 11.04 -11.93
CA VAL A 448 -27.19 12.34 -12.20
C VAL A 448 -28.12 13.45 -11.78
N TRP A 449 -27.69 14.32 -10.89
CA TRP A 449 -28.42 15.49 -10.42
C TRP A 449 -27.67 16.75 -10.80
N THR A 450 -28.35 17.71 -11.40
CA THR A 450 -27.84 19.08 -11.59
C THR A 450 -28.62 20.01 -10.68
N PHE A 451 -27.92 20.68 -9.79
CA PHE A 451 -28.48 21.62 -8.84
C PHE A 451 -28.64 23.02 -9.48
N ALA A 452 -29.46 23.88 -8.87
CA ALA A 452 -29.79 25.20 -9.41
C ALA A 452 -28.58 26.12 -9.64
N ASN A 453 -27.49 25.90 -8.91
CA ASN A 453 -26.21 26.58 -9.11
C ASN A 453 -25.33 25.91 -10.17
N GLY A 454 -25.83 24.93 -10.92
CA GLY A 454 -25.12 24.24 -11.97
C GLY A 454 -24.21 23.10 -11.54
N ILE A 455 -24.01 22.88 -10.24
CA ILE A 455 -23.17 21.78 -9.75
C ILE A 455 -23.82 20.44 -10.11
N ARG A 456 -22.99 19.57 -10.70
CA ARG A 456 -23.38 18.22 -11.11
C ARG A 456 -22.91 17.21 -10.11
N VAL A 457 -23.82 16.34 -9.65
CA VAL A 457 -23.54 15.22 -8.78
C VAL A 457 -23.98 13.93 -9.46
N VAL A 458 -23.13 12.91 -9.43
CA VAL A 458 -23.44 11.54 -9.83
C VAL A 458 -23.44 10.67 -8.58
N TYR A 459 -24.58 10.10 -8.23
CA TYR A 459 -24.74 9.19 -7.11
C TYR A 459 -25.03 7.78 -7.60
N LYS A 460 -24.19 6.83 -7.22
CA LYS A 460 -24.42 5.40 -7.45
C LYS A 460 -24.69 4.73 -6.12
N ARG A 461 -25.90 4.18 -5.98
CA ARG A 461 -26.25 3.38 -4.81
C ARG A 461 -25.73 1.95 -4.99
N MET A 462 -24.97 1.47 -4.03
CA MET A 462 -24.55 0.08 -3.89
C MET A 462 -24.22 -0.23 -2.43
N ASN A 463 -24.16 -1.51 -2.06
CA ASN A 463 -23.75 -1.88 -0.71
C ASN A 463 -22.28 -1.49 -0.46
N THR A 464 -22.04 -0.68 0.55
CA THR A 464 -20.72 -0.18 0.94
C THR A 464 -20.47 -0.34 2.45
N ASN A 465 -21.27 -1.14 3.15
CA ASN A 465 -21.17 -1.35 4.60
C ASN A 465 -21.12 -0.04 5.42
N GLY A 466 -21.97 0.93 5.08
CA GLY A 466 -22.03 2.22 5.74
C GLY A 466 -20.94 3.21 5.31
N ALA A 467 -20.12 2.88 4.31
CA ALA A 467 -19.15 3.79 3.76
C ALA A 467 -19.73 4.68 2.65
N LEU A 468 -19.16 5.87 2.52
CA LEU A 468 -19.31 6.77 1.39
C LEU A 468 -17.96 6.89 0.68
N TYR A 469 -17.89 6.47 -0.57
CA TYR A 469 -16.77 6.76 -1.47
C TYR A 469 -17.12 8.01 -2.24
N TRP A 470 -16.24 8.98 -2.24
CA TRP A 470 -16.55 10.27 -2.82
C TRP A 470 -15.36 10.85 -3.59
N ALA A 471 -15.67 11.69 -4.58
CA ALA A 471 -14.69 12.49 -5.26
C ALA A 471 -15.32 13.77 -5.81
N MET A 472 -14.52 14.85 -5.81
CA MET A 472 -14.75 16.06 -6.59
C MET A 472 -13.70 16.09 -7.69
N GLY A 473 -14.13 16.05 -8.94
CA GLY A 473 -13.27 16.16 -10.11
C GLY A 473 -13.48 17.48 -10.81
N LEU A 474 -12.40 18.24 -11.05
CA LEU A 474 -12.40 19.53 -11.70
C LEU A 474 -11.54 19.48 -12.99
N PRO A 475 -12.01 19.99 -14.15
CA PRO A 475 -11.34 19.82 -15.44
C PRO A 475 -10.23 20.85 -15.65
N LYS A 476 -9.39 21.06 -14.66
CA LYS A 476 -8.18 21.89 -14.71
C LYS A 476 -7.07 21.22 -13.89
N GLY A 477 -5.87 21.24 -14.44
CA GLY A 477 -4.68 20.72 -13.81
C GLY A 477 -3.49 21.67 -13.98
N PHE A 478 -2.29 21.18 -13.77
CA PHE A 478 -1.10 22.04 -13.80
C PHE A 478 -0.73 22.50 -15.24
N ASP A 479 -1.31 21.95 -16.31
CA ASP A 479 -1.19 22.46 -17.67
C ASP A 479 -1.88 23.84 -17.84
N ALA A 480 -2.78 24.20 -16.94
CA ALA A 480 -3.42 25.50 -16.91
C ALA A 480 -2.61 26.59 -16.17
N ILE A 481 -1.52 26.23 -15.50
CA ILE A 481 -0.65 27.17 -14.80
C ILE A 481 0.09 28.04 -15.82
N LYS A 482 -0.10 29.36 -15.74
CA LYS A 482 0.58 30.33 -16.62
C LYS A 482 2.07 30.44 -16.28
N ASN A 483 2.91 30.62 -17.31
CA ASN A 483 4.36 30.83 -17.17
C ASN A 483 5.06 29.70 -16.37
N LEU A 484 4.59 28.46 -16.55
CA LEU A 484 5.21 27.28 -15.93
C LEU A 484 6.60 27.06 -16.56
N LYS A 485 7.61 26.86 -15.71
CA LYS A 485 8.97 26.47 -16.14
C LYS A 485 9.09 24.95 -16.23
N GLU A 486 10.06 24.48 -17.01
CA GLU A 486 10.32 23.04 -17.15
C GLU A 486 10.56 22.38 -15.77
N GLY A 487 9.77 21.35 -15.45
CA GLY A 487 9.83 20.59 -14.21
C GLY A 487 9.13 21.21 -12.99
N GLU A 488 8.65 22.46 -13.07
CA GLU A 488 7.87 23.06 -11.97
C GLU A 488 6.53 22.34 -11.77
N GLY A 489 5.84 21.94 -12.84
CA GLY A 489 4.52 21.33 -12.79
C GLY A 489 4.46 20.05 -11.96
N ALA A 490 5.58 19.33 -11.88
CA ALA A 490 5.67 18.11 -11.08
C ALA A 490 5.45 18.35 -9.56
N PHE A 491 5.71 19.58 -9.08
CA PHE A 491 5.52 19.95 -7.68
C PHE A 491 4.13 20.55 -7.39
N ALA A 492 3.35 20.85 -8.42
CA ALA A 492 2.04 21.50 -8.25
C ALA A 492 1.07 20.69 -7.37
N ALA A 493 1.15 19.36 -7.44
CA ALA A 493 0.32 18.47 -6.63
C ALA A 493 0.56 18.63 -5.13
N ASP A 494 1.79 18.94 -4.72
CA ASP A 494 2.16 19.03 -3.30
C ASP A 494 1.73 20.35 -2.67
N MET A 495 1.41 21.36 -3.47
CA MET A 495 1.04 22.70 -2.99
C MET A 495 -0.21 22.69 -2.10
N PHE A 496 -1.09 21.71 -2.25
CA PHE A 496 -2.22 21.53 -1.33
C PHE A 496 -1.75 21.29 0.11
N ALA A 497 -0.80 20.38 0.28
CA ALA A 497 -0.26 20.02 1.60
C ALA A 497 0.62 21.11 2.24
N LEU A 498 0.92 22.18 1.50
CA LEU A 498 1.70 23.33 1.97
C LEU A 498 0.81 24.54 2.30
N SER A 499 -0.38 24.26 2.80
CA SER A 499 -1.39 25.26 3.12
C SER A 499 -1.88 25.08 4.55
N ARG A 500 -2.43 26.15 5.09
CA ARG A 500 -3.31 26.10 6.25
C ARG A 500 -4.76 26.07 5.76
N VAL A 501 -5.61 25.31 6.41
CA VAL A 501 -7.04 25.22 6.08
C VAL A 501 -7.84 25.63 7.30
N SER A 502 -8.68 26.65 7.17
CA SER A 502 -9.43 27.24 8.31
C SER A 502 -8.51 27.59 9.49
N GLY A 503 -7.30 28.07 9.21
CA GLY A 503 -6.27 28.43 10.20
C GLY A 503 -5.45 27.24 10.73
N MET A 504 -5.80 26.00 10.45
CA MET A 504 -5.04 24.81 10.86
C MET A 504 -3.94 24.49 9.85
N PRO A 505 -2.71 24.10 10.28
CA PRO A 505 -1.74 23.47 9.41
C PRO A 505 -2.37 22.26 8.70
N TRP A 506 -1.91 21.94 7.49
CA TRP A 506 -2.46 20.83 6.71
C TRP A 506 -2.45 19.50 7.46
N GLU A 507 -1.39 19.20 8.19
CA GLU A 507 -1.27 17.97 8.98
C GLU A 507 -2.34 17.89 10.07
N ASP A 508 -2.50 18.96 10.87
CA ASP A 508 -3.53 19.03 11.92
C ASP A 508 -4.94 18.95 11.34
N TYR A 509 -5.16 19.60 10.18
CA TYR A 509 -6.43 19.51 9.47
C TYR A 509 -6.74 18.08 9.02
N MET A 510 -5.76 17.37 8.49
CA MET A 510 -5.93 15.97 8.09
C MET A 510 -6.17 15.06 9.29
N ASP A 511 -5.49 15.30 10.40
CA ASP A 511 -5.69 14.54 11.64
C ASP A 511 -7.09 14.80 12.24
N PHE A 512 -7.55 16.04 12.21
CA PHE A 512 -8.95 16.34 12.55
C PHE A 512 -9.94 15.54 11.69
N LEU A 513 -9.73 15.42 10.38
CA LEU A 513 -10.57 14.59 9.51
C LEU A 513 -10.49 13.10 9.86
N LYS A 514 -9.31 12.59 10.24
CA LYS A 514 -9.13 11.21 10.69
C LYS A 514 -9.92 10.89 11.96
N THR A 515 -10.03 11.84 12.91
CA THR A 515 -10.87 11.63 14.12
C THR A 515 -12.34 11.35 13.78
N ARG A 516 -12.78 11.78 12.60
CA ARG A 516 -14.13 11.51 12.04
C ARG A 516 -14.15 10.41 11.01
N GLU A 517 -13.04 9.66 10.88
CA GLU A 517 -12.85 8.60 9.89
C GLU A 517 -13.04 9.09 8.44
N ILE A 518 -12.78 10.37 8.19
CA ILE A 518 -12.82 10.97 6.85
C ILE A 518 -11.43 10.92 6.25
N ARG A 519 -11.30 10.25 5.11
CA ARG A 519 -10.12 10.29 4.27
C ARG A 519 -10.29 11.34 3.18
N MET A 520 -9.25 12.13 2.93
CA MET A 520 -9.20 13.11 1.86
C MET A 520 -7.84 13.06 1.18
N GLU A 521 -7.83 12.90 -0.13
CA GLU A 521 -6.63 12.85 -0.97
C GLU A 521 -6.79 13.80 -2.15
N PRO A 522 -6.21 15.01 -2.09
CA PRO A 522 -6.14 15.88 -3.24
C PRO A 522 -5.04 15.43 -4.20
N ALA A 523 -5.31 15.49 -5.49
CA ALA A 523 -4.37 15.18 -6.55
C ALA A 523 -4.53 16.17 -7.70
N VAL A 524 -3.51 17.00 -7.94
CA VAL A 524 -3.44 17.87 -9.12
C VAL A 524 -2.78 17.08 -10.24
N GLY A 525 -3.59 16.69 -11.22
CA GLY A 525 -3.11 16.01 -12.42
C GLY A 525 -2.66 17.00 -13.48
N LEU A 526 -2.31 16.47 -14.68
CA LEU A 526 -1.93 17.32 -15.79
C LEU A 526 -3.08 18.25 -16.21
N SER A 527 -4.26 17.69 -16.56
CA SER A 527 -5.41 18.41 -17.12
C SER A 527 -6.64 18.39 -16.21
N ASN A 528 -6.55 17.80 -15.04
CA ASN A 528 -7.63 17.75 -14.06
C ASN A 528 -7.10 17.70 -12.62
N THR A 529 -7.94 18.13 -11.70
CA THR A 529 -7.68 18.02 -10.26
C THR A 529 -8.80 17.19 -9.65
N ILE A 530 -8.42 16.20 -8.84
CA ILE A 530 -9.34 15.30 -8.17
C ILE A 530 -9.06 15.36 -6.67
N ILE A 531 -10.09 15.67 -5.90
CA ILE A 531 -10.08 15.51 -4.44
C ILE A 531 -11.01 14.36 -4.15
N ARG A 532 -10.49 13.28 -3.59
CA ARG A 532 -11.26 12.05 -3.36
C ARG A 532 -11.05 11.51 -1.95
N GLY A 533 -11.92 10.61 -1.54
CA GLY A 533 -11.76 9.94 -0.27
C GLY A 533 -12.87 8.97 0.07
N THR A 534 -12.84 8.58 1.33
CA THR A 534 -13.87 7.75 1.96
C THR A 534 -14.30 8.37 3.29
N ALA A 535 -15.52 8.10 3.69
CA ALA A 535 -16.07 8.57 4.96
C ALA A 535 -17.17 7.63 5.44
N PRO A 536 -17.61 7.71 6.70
CA PRO A 536 -18.91 7.18 7.09
C PRO A 536 -20.02 7.83 6.26
N SER A 537 -21.01 7.05 5.84
CA SER A 537 -22.13 7.59 5.04
C SER A 537 -22.90 8.72 5.74
N TYR A 538 -22.87 8.77 7.08
CA TYR A 538 -23.50 9.83 7.85
C TYR A 538 -22.71 11.14 7.89
N GLU A 539 -21.39 11.08 7.57
CA GLU A 539 -20.47 12.24 7.55
C GLU A 539 -20.51 13.03 6.22
N LEU A 540 -21.44 12.74 5.30
CA LEU A 540 -21.57 13.52 4.06
C LEU A 540 -21.62 15.05 4.28
N PRO A 541 -22.33 15.60 5.28
CA PRO A 541 -22.30 17.04 5.54
C PRO A 541 -20.89 17.55 5.90
N MET A 542 -20.14 16.79 6.72
CA MET A 542 -18.77 17.16 7.07
C MET A 542 -17.81 17.02 5.89
N VAL A 543 -17.96 16.00 5.03
CA VAL A 543 -17.21 15.88 3.78
C VAL A 543 -17.42 17.12 2.91
N MET A 544 -18.65 17.58 2.74
CA MET A 544 -18.95 18.79 1.97
C MET A 544 -18.39 20.05 2.63
N ARG A 545 -18.40 20.11 3.96
CA ARG A 545 -17.80 21.21 4.73
C ARG A 545 -16.26 21.23 4.56
N ALA A 546 -15.65 20.07 4.66
CA ALA A 546 -14.21 19.90 4.46
C ALA A 546 -13.78 20.30 3.04
N LEU A 547 -14.49 19.84 2.01
CA LEU A 547 -14.22 20.27 0.64
C LEU A 547 -14.33 21.79 0.47
N ARG A 548 -15.31 22.41 1.12
CA ARG A 548 -15.48 23.86 1.09
C ARG A 548 -14.32 24.58 1.79
N ALA A 549 -13.85 24.07 2.93
CA ALA A 549 -12.69 24.64 3.63
C ALA A 549 -11.44 24.61 2.75
N VAL A 550 -11.15 23.48 2.13
CA VAL A 550 -10.04 23.34 1.18
C VAL A 550 -10.20 24.27 -0.03
N ALA A 551 -11.41 24.51 -0.49
CA ALA A 551 -11.66 25.37 -1.65
C ALA A 551 -11.54 26.86 -1.35
N TYR A 552 -11.99 27.32 -0.17
CA TYR A 552 -12.19 28.76 0.09
C TYR A 552 -11.59 29.30 1.39
N GLU A 553 -11.09 28.42 2.27
CA GLU A 553 -10.53 28.79 3.56
C GLU A 553 -9.07 28.32 3.67
N ARG A 554 -8.42 28.17 2.52
CA ARG A 554 -7.02 27.76 2.40
C ARG A 554 -6.11 28.99 2.28
N GLU A 555 -5.02 28.97 3.00
CA GLU A 555 -3.96 29.95 2.94
C GLU A 555 -2.62 29.26 2.77
N PHE A 556 -1.76 29.78 1.88
CA PHE A 556 -0.43 29.22 1.68
C PHE A 556 0.42 29.39 2.95
N ASP A 557 1.14 28.30 3.32
CA ASP A 557 2.05 28.28 4.48
C ASP A 557 3.51 28.34 4.01
N SER A 558 4.13 29.51 4.15
CA SER A 558 5.52 29.73 3.72
C SER A 558 6.54 28.95 4.54
N ASP A 559 6.23 28.64 5.81
CA ASP A 559 7.11 27.84 6.66
C ASP A 559 7.06 26.37 6.27
N ALA A 560 5.86 25.84 6.00
CA ALA A 560 5.67 24.51 5.43
C ALA A 560 6.40 24.38 4.09
N PHE A 561 6.31 25.37 3.22
CA PHE A 561 7.01 25.37 1.93
C PHE A 561 8.53 25.33 2.08
N ARG A 562 9.09 26.12 2.99
CA ARG A 562 10.54 26.10 3.25
C ARG A 562 11.03 24.76 3.80
N LYS A 563 10.28 24.16 4.72
CA LYS A 563 10.56 22.81 5.24
C LYS A 563 10.47 21.76 4.12
N TYR A 564 9.41 21.83 3.34
CA TYR A 564 9.19 20.95 2.19
C TYR A 564 10.35 21.04 1.21
N GLY A 565 10.76 22.23 0.79
CA GLY A 565 11.84 22.41 -0.19
C GLY A 565 13.16 21.77 0.24
N ARG A 566 13.52 21.87 1.53
CA ARG A 566 14.72 21.22 2.07
C ARG A 566 14.63 19.70 2.08
N ASN A 567 13.51 19.17 2.55
CA ASN A 567 13.31 17.73 2.66
C ASN A 567 13.14 17.09 1.27
N GLU A 568 12.37 17.74 0.38
CA GLU A 568 12.13 17.25 -0.97
C GLU A 568 13.41 17.24 -1.81
N TRP A 569 14.27 18.25 -1.66
CA TRP A 569 15.58 18.24 -2.32
C TRP A 569 16.39 17.00 -1.92
N LEU A 570 16.46 16.69 -0.63
CA LEU A 570 17.17 15.53 -0.11
C LEU A 570 16.57 14.21 -0.64
N ARG A 571 15.25 14.10 -0.62
CA ARG A 571 14.53 12.93 -1.13
C ARG A 571 14.77 12.73 -2.63
N LEU A 572 14.82 13.80 -3.40
CA LEU A 572 15.07 13.74 -4.83
C LEU A 572 16.51 13.36 -5.15
N GLU A 573 17.47 13.82 -4.37
CA GLU A 573 18.87 13.40 -4.49
C GLU A 573 19.02 11.90 -4.19
N LEU A 574 18.41 11.40 -3.12
CA LEU A 574 18.40 9.97 -2.78
C LEU A 574 17.83 9.11 -3.91
N THR A 575 16.74 9.57 -4.55
CA THR A 575 16.02 8.85 -5.60
C THR A 575 16.50 9.21 -7.02
N ARG A 576 17.57 9.98 -7.15
CA ARG A 576 18.05 10.50 -8.44
C ARG A 576 18.28 9.41 -9.48
N ASN A 577 18.84 8.28 -9.06
CA ASN A 577 19.15 7.14 -9.91
C ASN A 577 18.07 6.05 -9.86
N GLY A 578 16.90 6.33 -9.28
CA GLY A 578 15.79 5.39 -9.25
C GLY A 578 15.36 4.99 -10.67
N SER A 579 15.27 3.70 -10.94
CA SER A 579 15.02 3.15 -12.29
C SER A 579 13.79 3.77 -12.95
N LYS A 580 12.68 3.91 -12.24
CA LYS A 580 11.46 4.53 -12.79
C LYS A 580 11.71 5.97 -13.23
N ARG A 581 12.37 6.77 -12.40
CA ARG A 581 12.65 8.18 -12.72
C ARG A 581 13.57 8.32 -13.93
N VAL A 582 14.62 7.52 -14.00
CA VAL A 582 15.55 7.49 -15.14
C VAL A 582 14.80 7.13 -16.42
N ILE A 583 13.98 6.07 -16.38
CA ILE A 583 13.19 5.62 -17.54
C ILE A 583 12.21 6.70 -17.98
N ASP A 584 11.43 7.27 -17.07
CA ASP A 584 10.45 8.30 -17.39
C ASP A 584 11.12 9.54 -18.00
N SER A 585 12.30 9.93 -17.48
CA SER A 585 13.10 11.04 -18.04
C SER A 585 13.60 10.74 -19.46
N LEU A 586 14.05 9.52 -19.70
CA LEU A 586 14.55 9.10 -21.02
C LEU A 586 13.41 8.91 -22.04
N MET A 587 12.23 8.50 -21.57
CA MET A 587 11.05 8.34 -22.43
C MET A 587 10.45 9.67 -22.91
N CYS A 588 10.60 10.76 -22.14
CA CYS A 588 10.00 12.07 -22.42
C CYS A 588 10.99 13.20 -22.14
N PRO A 589 12.07 13.33 -22.94
CA PRO A 589 13.09 14.33 -22.70
C PRO A 589 12.56 15.76 -22.92
N GLY A 590 12.93 16.69 -22.02
CA GLY A 590 12.68 18.12 -22.18
C GLY A 590 11.22 18.56 -22.13
N TYR A 591 10.32 17.74 -21.59
CA TYR A 591 8.90 18.05 -21.55
C TYR A 591 8.53 18.99 -20.40
N ILE A 592 8.01 20.16 -20.70
CA ILE A 592 7.67 21.21 -19.73
C ILE A 592 6.62 20.77 -18.69
N TYR A 593 5.67 19.90 -19.08
CA TYR A 593 4.63 19.35 -18.21
C TYR A 593 5.00 17.99 -17.62
N SER A 594 6.30 17.70 -17.51
CA SER A 594 6.80 16.48 -16.90
C SER A 594 6.27 16.33 -15.47
N LYS A 595 5.87 15.12 -15.11
CA LYS A 595 5.51 14.75 -13.74
C LYS A 595 6.73 14.35 -12.89
N ILE A 596 7.92 14.45 -13.47
CA ILE A 596 9.17 14.04 -12.82
C ILE A 596 9.72 15.23 -12.04
N LYS A 597 9.67 15.13 -10.71
CA LYS A 597 10.33 16.09 -9.84
C LYS A 597 11.84 15.98 -9.98
N SER A 598 12.53 17.11 -10.05
CA SER A 598 13.98 17.16 -10.14
C SER A 598 14.55 18.16 -9.15
N PRO A 599 15.72 17.86 -8.52
CA PRO A 599 16.39 18.81 -7.64
C PRO A 599 16.63 20.14 -8.35
N GLY A 600 16.43 21.25 -7.64
CA GLY A 600 16.63 22.58 -8.19
C GLY A 600 15.56 23.09 -9.18
N LYS A 601 14.49 22.31 -9.43
CA LYS A 601 13.36 22.72 -10.27
C LYS A 601 12.16 23.24 -9.46
N LEU A 602 12.18 23.16 -8.15
CA LEU A 602 11.19 23.81 -7.28
C LEU A 602 11.42 25.32 -7.28
N SER A 603 10.47 26.07 -7.76
CA SER A 603 10.54 27.53 -7.86
C SER A 603 9.80 28.19 -6.69
N GLU A 604 10.37 29.29 -6.14
CA GLU A 604 9.70 30.10 -5.14
C GLU A 604 8.45 30.83 -5.66
N GLU A 605 8.31 30.94 -6.98
CA GLU A 605 7.12 31.52 -7.64
C GLU A 605 5.96 30.50 -7.74
N LEU A 606 6.24 29.19 -7.61
CA LEU A 606 5.25 28.14 -7.83
C LEU A 606 4.03 28.23 -6.90
N PRO A 607 4.17 28.57 -5.60
CA PRO A 607 3.03 28.77 -4.73
C PRO A 607 2.03 29.80 -5.27
N VAL A 608 2.51 30.97 -5.70
CA VAL A 608 1.66 32.03 -6.26
C VAL A 608 0.98 31.59 -7.56
N LYS A 609 1.71 30.86 -8.43
CA LYS A 609 1.16 30.31 -9.67
C LYS A 609 0.08 29.27 -9.42
N THR A 610 0.27 28.42 -8.41
CA THR A 610 -0.71 27.38 -8.04
C THR A 610 -1.91 27.96 -7.33
N GLU A 611 -1.75 28.98 -6.48
CA GLU A 611 -2.88 29.68 -5.86
C GLU A 611 -3.81 30.27 -6.92
N ALA A 612 -3.27 30.93 -7.93
CA ALA A 612 -4.07 31.46 -9.02
C ALA A 612 -4.85 30.36 -9.77
N LEU A 613 -4.26 29.16 -9.95
CA LEU A 613 -4.95 28.00 -10.52
C LEU A 613 -6.09 27.55 -9.59
N PHE A 614 -5.84 27.45 -8.29
CA PHE A 614 -6.81 26.97 -7.32
C PHE A 614 -7.99 27.93 -7.17
N GLU A 615 -7.74 29.25 -7.11
CA GLU A 615 -8.77 30.28 -7.08
C GLU A 615 -9.67 30.19 -8.34
N GLU A 616 -9.06 30.11 -9.51
CA GLU A 616 -9.81 29.97 -10.77
C GLU A 616 -10.63 28.69 -10.80
N MET A 617 -10.07 27.58 -10.38
CA MET A 617 -10.70 26.26 -10.39
C MET A 617 -11.89 26.20 -9.43
N PHE A 618 -11.70 26.65 -8.18
CA PHE A 618 -12.74 26.62 -7.16
C PHE A 618 -13.81 27.69 -7.33
N SER A 619 -13.57 28.73 -8.12
CA SER A 619 -14.62 29.69 -8.51
C SER A 619 -15.61 29.07 -9.52
N LYS A 620 -15.31 27.91 -10.09
CA LYS A 620 -16.07 27.24 -11.16
C LYS A 620 -16.31 25.76 -10.85
N VAL A 621 -16.72 25.45 -9.64
CA VAL A 621 -16.98 24.05 -9.25
C VAL A 621 -18.04 23.39 -10.13
N ASN A 622 -18.94 24.16 -10.73
CA ASN A 622 -19.94 23.68 -11.67
C ASN A 622 -19.38 23.17 -13.03
N ASP A 623 -18.12 23.48 -13.36
CA ASP A 623 -17.44 22.89 -14.54
C ASP A 623 -17.07 21.42 -14.32
N GLY A 624 -16.98 21.00 -13.06
CA GLY A 624 -16.61 19.67 -12.65
C GLY A 624 -17.79 18.72 -12.37
N VAL A 625 -17.48 17.70 -11.61
CA VAL A 625 -18.44 16.69 -11.14
C VAL A 625 -18.11 16.25 -9.73
N ILE A 626 -19.13 16.09 -8.89
CA ILE A 626 -19.05 15.40 -7.62
C ILE A 626 -19.58 13.98 -7.82
N VAL A 627 -18.78 12.99 -7.46
CA VAL A 627 -19.13 11.57 -7.55
C VAL A 627 -19.28 11.02 -6.15
N LEU A 628 -20.39 10.35 -5.90
CA LEU A 628 -20.69 9.69 -4.64
C LEU A 628 -21.12 8.24 -4.91
N VAL A 629 -20.52 7.31 -4.20
CA VAL A 629 -20.90 5.89 -4.22
C VAL A 629 -21.13 5.44 -2.77
N GLY A 630 -22.33 4.95 -2.46
CA GLY A 630 -22.70 4.61 -1.09
C GLY A 630 -24.01 3.84 -1.02
N ASP A 631 -24.40 3.48 0.20
CA ASP A 631 -25.56 2.63 0.46
C ASP A 631 -26.85 3.38 0.87
N ARG A 632 -26.73 4.69 1.13
CA ARG A 632 -27.88 5.49 1.58
C ARG A 632 -28.94 5.71 0.49
N GLU A 633 -30.16 5.96 0.92
CA GLU A 633 -31.27 6.29 0.03
C GLU A 633 -31.00 7.58 -0.74
N GLU A 634 -31.24 7.57 -2.08
CA GLU A 634 -31.02 8.70 -2.99
C GLU A 634 -31.70 9.99 -2.49
N SER A 635 -32.88 9.88 -1.93
CA SER A 635 -33.64 11.02 -1.39
C SER A 635 -32.95 11.69 -0.20
N SER A 636 -32.34 10.89 0.67
CA SER A 636 -31.61 11.39 1.84
C SER A 636 -30.32 12.10 1.41
N VAL A 637 -29.53 11.48 0.53
CA VAL A 637 -28.31 12.07 -0.02
C VAL A 637 -28.62 13.38 -0.75
N ARG A 638 -29.62 13.40 -1.60
CA ARG A 638 -30.03 14.58 -2.35
C ARG A 638 -30.48 15.74 -1.44
N ARG A 639 -31.20 15.45 -0.36
CA ARG A 639 -31.61 16.46 0.62
C ARG A 639 -30.40 17.08 1.30
N GLN A 640 -29.46 16.27 1.80
CA GLN A 640 -28.24 16.77 2.44
C GLN A 640 -27.38 17.61 1.48
N LEU A 641 -27.23 17.17 0.23
CA LEU A 641 -26.50 17.93 -0.79
C LEU A 641 -27.19 19.27 -1.10
N SER A 642 -28.53 19.30 -1.18
CA SER A 642 -29.27 20.55 -1.37
C SER A 642 -28.97 21.58 -0.29
N GLU A 643 -28.70 21.16 0.93
CA GLU A 643 -28.39 22.02 2.08
C GLU A 643 -26.91 22.47 2.09
N CYS A 644 -26.00 21.65 1.56
CA CYS A 644 -24.56 21.92 1.58
C CYS A 644 -24.07 22.72 0.35
N LEU A 645 -24.60 22.41 -0.85
CA LEU A 645 -24.06 22.91 -2.12
C LEU A 645 -24.30 24.40 -2.36
N GLY A 646 -25.23 25.02 -1.64
CA GLY A 646 -25.49 26.45 -1.72
C GLY A 646 -24.34 27.35 -1.26
N LYS A 647 -23.36 26.78 -0.55
CA LYS A 647 -22.18 27.48 -0.05
C LYS A 647 -20.96 27.38 -1.02
N PHE A 648 -21.10 26.70 -2.17
CA PHE A 648 -20.05 26.61 -3.17
C PHE A 648 -20.18 27.71 -4.22
N SER A 649 -19.04 28.28 -4.63
CA SER A 649 -18.97 29.28 -5.67
C SER A 649 -19.14 28.65 -7.05
N THR A 650 -19.89 29.30 -7.90
CA THR A 650 -20.13 28.87 -9.28
C THR A 650 -20.12 30.10 -10.19
N SER A 651 -19.60 29.93 -11.39
CA SER A 651 -19.55 30.99 -12.40
C SER A 651 -19.81 30.45 -13.80
N LYS A 652 -19.89 31.35 -14.80
CA LYS A 652 -20.06 30.93 -16.17
C LYS A 652 -18.88 30.12 -16.66
N SER A 653 -19.15 28.93 -17.22
CA SER A 653 -18.11 28.05 -17.78
C SER A 653 -17.29 28.78 -18.89
N THR A 654 -15.98 28.57 -18.84
CA THR A 654 -15.05 29.14 -19.87
C THR A 654 -14.57 28.09 -20.88
N GLY A 655 -15.09 26.85 -20.80
CA GLY A 655 -14.64 25.73 -21.62
C GLY A 655 -13.38 25.05 -21.09
N LEU A 656 -12.99 23.96 -21.73
CA LEU A 656 -11.77 23.23 -21.39
C LEU A 656 -10.56 23.90 -22.05
N PRO A 657 -9.41 23.97 -21.37
CA PRO A 657 -8.19 24.45 -22.00
C PRO A 657 -7.76 23.48 -23.11
N PRO A 658 -7.04 23.98 -24.16
CA PRO A 658 -6.50 23.11 -25.19
C PRO A 658 -5.52 22.12 -24.60
N ARG A 659 -5.59 20.85 -25.01
CA ARG A 659 -4.65 19.82 -24.59
C ARG A 659 -3.27 20.05 -25.21
N VAL A 660 -2.24 19.85 -24.42
CA VAL A 660 -0.84 20.01 -24.82
C VAL A 660 -0.29 18.67 -25.25
N SER A 661 0.27 18.60 -26.46
CA SER A 661 0.99 17.41 -26.93
C SER A 661 2.43 17.39 -26.42
N TYR A 662 3.06 16.20 -26.37
CA TYR A 662 4.47 16.08 -26.03
C TYR A 662 5.16 15.04 -26.92
N GLN A 663 6.48 15.18 -27.03
CA GLN A 663 7.30 14.25 -27.79
C GLN A 663 7.77 13.09 -26.90
N THR A 664 7.65 11.88 -27.42
CA THR A 664 8.27 10.70 -26.85
C THR A 664 9.58 10.40 -27.53
N VAL A 665 10.43 9.60 -26.87
CA VAL A 665 11.67 9.10 -27.46
C VAL A 665 11.37 8.43 -28.81
N SER A 666 12.19 8.73 -29.81
CA SER A 666 12.19 8.06 -31.12
C SER A 666 13.36 7.09 -31.18
N GLY A 667 13.13 5.88 -31.71
CA GLY A 667 14.14 4.83 -31.80
C GLY A 667 14.36 4.06 -30.50
N SER A 668 15.51 3.39 -30.38
CA SER A 668 15.88 2.55 -29.24
C SER A 668 17.05 3.15 -28.49
N MET A 669 16.92 3.26 -27.17
CA MET A 669 17.97 3.76 -26.28
C MET A 669 18.26 2.69 -25.20
N THR A 670 19.54 2.40 -24.95
CA THR A 670 19.97 1.52 -23.87
C THR A 670 20.80 2.30 -22.87
N HIS A 671 20.48 2.18 -21.61
CA HIS A 671 21.19 2.81 -20.50
C HIS A 671 21.63 1.76 -19.48
N TYR A 672 22.85 1.88 -18.96
CA TYR A 672 23.44 0.94 -18.00
C TYR A 672 23.67 1.62 -16.65
N ALA A 673 23.44 0.88 -15.59
CA ALA A 673 23.76 1.29 -14.23
C ALA A 673 24.26 0.09 -13.40
N HIS A 674 24.83 0.38 -12.24
CA HIS A 674 25.21 -0.62 -11.25
C HIS A 674 24.30 -0.49 -10.02
N GLY A 675 23.97 -1.62 -9.40
CA GLY A 675 23.10 -1.67 -8.22
C GLY A 675 23.31 -2.93 -7.39
N ASN A 676 22.44 -3.14 -6.42
CA ASN A 676 22.53 -4.28 -5.49
C ASN A 676 21.96 -5.59 -6.06
N ARG A 677 21.31 -5.53 -7.22
CA ARG A 677 20.72 -6.68 -7.91
C ARG A 677 20.74 -6.49 -9.42
N ASN A 678 20.64 -7.60 -10.14
CA ASN A 678 20.43 -7.56 -11.57
C ASN A 678 18.96 -7.24 -11.90
N ALA A 679 18.74 -6.31 -12.83
CA ALA A 679 17.41 -5.99 -13.34
C ALA A 679 17.46 -5.44 -14.76
N VAL A 680 16.41 -5.67 -15.53
CA VAL A 680 16.19 -5.08 -16.85
C VAL A 680 14.82 -4.43 -16.87
N TYR A 681 14.77 -3.19 -17.32
CA TYR A 681 13.55 -2.45 -17.57
C TYR A 681 13.45 -2.14 -19.06
N LEU A 682 12.40 -2.55 -19.71
CA LEU A 682 12.11 -2.22 -21.11
C LEU A 682 10.80 -1.44 -21.17
N ALA A 683 10.89 -0.14 -21.40
CA ALA A 683 9.75 0.74 -21.56
C ALA A 683 9.48 1.05 -23.05
N MET A 684 8.24 0.93 -23.46
CA MET A 684 7.76 1.16 -24.83
C MET A 684 6.50 2.00 -24.82
N SER A 685 6.29 2.85 -25.81
CA SER A 685 5.12 3.71 -25.91
C SER A 685 4.67 3.88 -27.34
N VAL A 686 3.44 3.54 -27.65
CA VAL A 686 2.84 3.68 -28.97
C VAL A 686 1.59 4.57 -28.92
N ALA A 687 1.44 5.48 -29.90
CA ALA A 687 0.22 6.24 -30.06
C ALA A 687 -0.95 5.30 -30.37
N LEU A 688 -2.01 5.36 -29.60
CA LEU A 688 -3.19 4.50 -29.76
C LEU A 688 -4.44 5.30 -29.38
N PRO A 689 -5.31 5.65 -30.35
CA PRO A 689 -6.60 6.26 -30.03
C PRO A 689 -7.39 5.34 -29.09
N LEU A 690 -7.70 5.80 -27.87
CA LEU A 690 -8.37 5.00 -26.84
C LEU A 690 -9.89 4.98 -27.06
N THR A 691 -10.30 4.32 -28.15
CA THR A 691 -11.66 3.80 -28.31
C THR A 691 -11.87 2.60 -27.41
N LEU A 692 -13.09 2.18 -27.16
CA LEU A 692 -13.38 0.98 -26.37
C LEU A 692 -12.76 -0.29 -27.01
N ASP A 693 -12.72 -0.37 -28.36
CA ASP A 693 -12.09 -1.49 -29.07
C ASP A 693 -10.58 -1.53 -28.83
N ASN A 694 -9.89 -0.39 -28.97
CA ASN A 694 -8.46 -0.29 -28.75
C ASN A 694 -8.10 -0.44 -27.26
N TYR A 695 -8.98 0.02 -26.36
CA TYR A 695 -8.82 -0.22 -24.92
C TYR A 695 -8.84 -1.71 -24.62
N ALA A 696 -9.87 -2.44 -25.09
CA ALA A 696 -9.98 -3.88 -24.92
C ALA A 696 -8.78 -4.63 -25.55
N LEU A 697 -8.39 -4.23 -26.79
CA LEU A 697 -7.22 -4.80 -27.47
C LEU A 697 -5.94 -4.61 -26.64
N SER A 698 -5.70 -3.40 -26.10
CA SER A 698 -4.51 -3.11 -25.32
C SER A 698 -4.47 -3.84 -23.98
N GLU A 699 -5.62 -4.06 -23.33
CA GLU A 699 -5.69 -4.86 -22.09
C GLU A 699 -5.31 -6.31 -22.37
N VAL A 700 -5.89 -6.92 -23.40
CA VAL A 700 -5.56 -8.31 -23.80
C VAL A 700 -4.09 -8.42 -24.22
N THR A 701 -3.57 -7.45 -24.97
CA THR A 701 -2.16 -7.45 -25.40
C THR A 701 -1.21 -7.41 -24.21
N GLY A 702 -1.45 -6.51 -23.23
CA GLY A 702 -0.65 -6.44 -22.01
C GLY A 702 -0.60 -7.77 -21.25
N MET A 703 -1.74 -8.45 -21.12
CA MET A 703 -1.82 -9.75 -20.47
C MET A 703 -1.11 -10.86 -21.26
N VAL A 704 -1.20 -10.85 -22.59
CA VAL A 704 -0.48 -11.82 -23.44
C VAL A 704 1.03 -11.67 -23.23
N ILE A 705 1.55 -10.44 -23.21
CA ILE A 705 2.98 -10.16 -22.95
C ILE A 705 3.39 -10.76 -21.60
N GLU A 706 2.61 -10.47 -20.55
CA GLU A 706 2.91 -10.92 -19.19
C GLU A 706 2.99 -12.45 -19.11
N LYS A 707 1.98 -13.14 -19.61
CA LYS A 707 1.91 -14.60 -19.52
C LYS A 707 2.98 -15.30 -20.36
N ARG A 708 3.29 -14.79 -21.54
CA ARG A 708 4.34 -15.33 -22.39
C ARG A 708 5.72 -15.19 -21.74
N LEU A 709 6.04 -13.99 -21.26
CA LEU A 709 7.33 -13.75 -20.60
C LEU A 709 7.46 -14.56 -19.30
N ALA A 710 6.39 -14.67 -18.50
CA ALA A 710 6.41 -15.49 -17.31
C ALA A 710 6.71 -16.98 -17.65
N SER A 711 6.18 -17.49 -18.77
CA SER A 711 6.46 -18.84 -19.21
C SER A 711 7.87 -19.02 -19.78
N ALA A 712 8.34 -18.06 -20.59
CA ALA A 712 9.64 -18.14 -21.24
C ALA A 712 10.82 -18.03 -20.26
N LEU A 713 10.63 -17.32 -19.14
CA LEU A 713 11.67 -17.09 -18.13
C LEU A 713 11.75 -18.18 -17.05
N VAL A 714 10.92 -19.22 -17.12
CA VAL A 714 11.00 -20.33 -16.16
C VAL A 714 12.38 -20.97 -16.20
N GLY A 715 13.03 -21.08 -15.05
CA GLY A 715 14.38 -21.64 -14.91
C GLY A 715 15.52 -20.70 -15.30
N SER A 716 15.24 -19.46 -15.69
CA SER A 716 16.28 -18.46 -16.01
C SER A 716 16.90 -17.77 -14.79
N GLY A 717 16.36 -17.99 -13.57
CA GLY A 717 16.74 -17.26 -12.37
C GLY A 717 16.20 -15.83 -12.31
N MET A 718 15.37 -15.42 -13.28
CA MET A 718 14.70 -14.12 -13.29
C MET A 718 13.20 -14.26 -13.50
N TYR A 719 12.42 -13.32 -13.00
CA TYR A 719 10.98 -13.26 -13.23
C TYR A 719 10.60 -11.95 -13.92
N ALA A 720 9.49 -11.98 -14.67
CA ALA A 720 8.97 -10.82 -15.36
C ALA A 720 7.76 -10.24 -14.63
N LYS A 721 7.70 -8.90 -14.56
CA LYS A 721 6.51 -8.12 -14.29
C LYS A 721 6.21 -7.25 -15.49
N VAL A 722 4.94 -7.20 -15.91
CA VAL A 722 4.53 -6.36 -17.03
C VAL A 722 3.52 -5.33 -16.54
N TYR A 723 3.89 -4.07 -16.66
CA TYR A 723 3.01 -2.95 -16.38
C TYR A 723 2.49 -2.39 -17.70
N SER A 724 1.19 -2.33 -17.86
CA SER A 724 0.58 -1.75 -19.05
C SER A 724 -0.37 -0.61 -18.66
N ASP A 725 -0.20 0.54 -19.28
CA ASP A 725 -0.96 1.76 -19.02
C ASP A 725 -1.59 2.30 -20.31
N ARG A 726 -2.79 2.87 -20.18
CA ARG A 726 -3.56 3.51 -21.25
C ARG A 726 -3.70 4.97 -20.88
N ARG A 727 -2.69 5.73 -21.26
CA ARG A 727 -2.65 7.15 -20.99
C ARG A 727 -3.60 7.91 -21.91
N ILE A 728 -4.42 8.78 -21.33
CA ILE A 728 -5.38 9.62 -22.08
C ILE A 728 -4.80 11.01 -22.33
N THR A 729 -4.16 11.58 -21.33
CA THR A 729 -3.58 12.93 -21.38
C THR A 729 -2.07 12.89 -21.22
N PRO A 730 -1.32 13.72 -21.92
CA PRO A 730 -1.71 14.77 -22.88
C PRO A 730 -2.15 14.23 -24.25
N ASP A 731 -1.74 13.04 -24.63
CA ASP A 731 -2.12 12.32 -25.83
C ASP A 731 -2.45 10.86 -25.53
N GLU A 732 -3.26 10.26 -26.37
CA GLU A 732 -3.73 8.88 -26.16
C GLU A 732 -2.65 7.87 -26.59
N ARG A 733 -2.17 7.10 -25.62
CA ARG A 733 -1.09 6.13 -25.82
C ARG A 733 -1.30 4.84 -25.05
N PHE A 734 -0.75 3.78 -25.61
CA PHE A 734 -0.53 2.53 -24.91
C PHE A 734 0.94 2.41 -24.52
N ASN A 735 1.18 2.36 -23.22
CA ASN A 735 2.51 2.23 -22.64
C ASN A 735 2.67 0.83 -22.06
N VAL A 736 3.83 0.22 -22.29
CA VAL A 736 4.19 -1.07 -21.71
C VAL A 736 5.57 -0.95 -21.09
N MET A 737 5.71 -1.41 -19.86
CA MET A 737 7.00 -1.56 -19.20
C MET A 737 7.15 -3.01 -18.74
N VAL A 738 8.14 -3.68 -19.30
CA VAL A 738 8.59 -5.01 -18.85
C VAL A 738 9.71 -4.82 -17.85
N VAL A 739 9.59 -5.44 -16.70
CA VAL A 739 10.60 -5.43 -15.65
C VAL A 739 11.03 -6.87 -15.40
N LEU A 740 12.30 -7.17 -15.62
CA LEU A 740 12.93 -8.43 -15.23
C LEU A 740 13.74 -8.21 -13.96
N GLU A 741 13.47 -8.99 -12.94
CA GLU A 741 14.18 -8.93 -11.66
C GLU A 741 14.71 -10.31 -11.28
N GLU A 742 15.87 -10.30 -10.65
CA GLU A 742 16.54 -11.51 -10.17
C GLU A 742 15.74 -12.18 -9.05
N VAL A 743 15.58 -13.50 -9.14
CA VAL A 743 14.97 -14.30 -8.07
C VAL A 743 15.94 -14.37 -6.90
N PRO A 744 15.56 -13.99 -5.68
CA PRO A 744 16.44 -14.09 -4.52
C PRO A 744 17.01 -15.50 -4.34
N GLY A 745 18.35 -15.62 -4.24
CA GLY A 745 19.05 -16.89 -4.07
C GLY A 745 19.41 -17.64 -5.36
N SER A 746 19.04 -17.15 -6.55
CA SER A 746 19.44 -17.72 -7.83
C SER A 746 20.53 -16.88 -8.50
N PHE A 747 21.70 -16.86 -7.89
CA PHE A 747 22.83 -16.04 -8.36
C PHE A 747 23.71 -16.83 -9.32
N GLY A 748 23.56 -16.58 -10.64
CA GLY A 748 24.46 -17.10 -11.67
C GLY A 748 25.07 -15.95 -12.47
N ASP A 749 26.34 -16.05 -12.83
CA ASP A 749 27.09 -14.99 -13.54
C ASP A 749 26.45 -14.58 -14.87
N ASN A 750 25.69 -15.45 -15.51
CA ASN A 750 25.06 -15.23 -16.81
C ASN A 750 23.53 -15.01 -16.77
N THR A 751 22.92 -14.95 -15.59
CA THR A 751 21.45 -14.88 -15.42
C THR A 751 20.86 -13.68 -16.16
N LEU A 752 21.47 -12.50 -16.02
CA LEU A 752 21.01 -11.26 -16.64
C LEU A 752 21.05 -11.33 -18.18
N ASP A 753 22.17 -11.78 -18.74
CA ASP A 753 22.37 -11.82 -20.20
C ASP A 753 21.50 -12.91 -20.85
N GLN A 754 21.28 -14.02 -20.16
CA GLN A 754 20.31 -15.04 -20.57
C GLN A 754 18.89 -14.51 -20.60
N ALA A 755 18.43 -13.84 -19.53
CA ALA A 755 17.10 -13.27 -19.46
C ALA A 755 16.88 -12.17 -20.51
N ARG A 756 17.88 -11.33 -20.75
CA ARG A 756 17.83 -10.34 -21.84
C ARG A 756 17.71 -10.99 -23.21
N ARG A 757 18.42 -12.09 -23.46
CA ARG A 757 18.30 -12.82 -24.73
C ARG A 757 16.90 -13.38 -24.90
N ILE A 758 16.34 -14.02 -23.85
CA ILE A 758 14.97 -14.52 -23.86
C ILE A 758 13.99 -13.38 -24.11
N LEU A 759 14.11 -12.25 -23.40
CA LEU A 759 13.26 -11.08 -23.62
C LEU A 759 13.32 -10.61 -25.07
N LYS A 760 14.52 -10.53 -25.64
CA LYS A 760 14.70 -10.09 -27.03
C LYS A 760 14.06 -11.10 -28.01
N GLU A 761 14.28 -12.39 -27.85
CA GLU A 761 13.71 -13.44 -28.69
C GLU A 761 12.18 -13.43 -28.62
N GLU A 762 11.61 -13.28 -27.41
CA GLU A 762 10.16 -13.16 -27.23
C GLU A 762 9.61 -11.88 -27.88
N MET A 763 10.27 -10.76 -27.74
CA MET A 763 9.84 -9.49 -28.36
C MET A 763 10.02 -9.45 -29.88
N GLU A 764 10.93 -10.26 -30.44
CA GLU A 764 11.16 -10.31 -31.88
C GLU A 764 10.27 -11.32 -32.60
N SER A 765 10.02 -12.48 -32.00
CA SER A 765 9.29 -13.60 -32.63
C SER A 765 8.28 -14.28 -31.73
N GLY A 766 8.63 -14.54 -30.46
CA GLY A 766 7.83 -15.39 -29.56
C GLY A 766 6.44 -14.85 -29.27
N LEU A 767 6.29 -13.55 -29.05
CA LEU A 767 5.00 -12.91 -28.76
C LEU A 767 4.04 -12.91 -29.97
N PHE A 768 4.54 -13.16 -31.15
CA PHE A 768 3.70 -13.28 -32.35
C PHE A 768 3.10 -14.70 -32.53
N GLU A 769 3.56 -15.68 -31.74
CA GLU A 769 3.06 -17.06 -31.75
C GLU A 769 1.96 -17.27 -30.72
N ILE A 770 1.00 -16.36 -30.65
CA ILE A 770 -0.16 -16.53 -29.79
C ILE A 770 -1.11 -17.60 -30.33
N THR A 771 -1.43 -18.62 -29.54
CA THR A 771 -2.43 -19.61 -29.88
C THR A 771 -3.84 -19.12 -29.54
N ASP A 772 -4.85 -19.64 -30.25
CA ASP A 772 -6.25 -19.31 -29.95
C ASP A 772 -6.67 -19.75 -28.55
N VAL A 773 -6.07 -20.80 -28.01
CA VAL A 773 -6.32 -21.27 -26.63
C VAL A 773 -5.81 -20.26 -25.61
N GLN A 774 -4.60 -19.75 -25.80
CA GLN A 774 -4.02 -18.72 -24.92
C GLN A 774 -4.83 -17.42 -24.99
N LEU A 775 -5.19 -16.99 -26.21
CA LEU A 775 -6.01 -15.78 -26.39
C LEU A 775 -7.38 -15.94 -25.72
N LYS A 776 -8.03 -17.10 -25.87
CA LYS A 776 -9.32 -17.39 -25.23
C LYS A 776 -9.21 -17.32 -23.71
N ALA A 777 -8.17 -17.93 -23.14
CA ALA A 777 -7.94 -17.88 -21.69
C ALA A 777 -7.75 -16.45 -21.18
N CYS A 778 -6.97 -15.62 -21.90
CA CYS A 778 -6.80 -14.20 -21.56
C CYS A 778 -8.12 -13.43 -21.60
N LYS A 779 -8.93 -13.63 -22.65
CA LYS A 779 -10.24 -12.96 -22.77
C LYS A 779 -11.21 -13.33 -21.65
N GLU A 780 -11.29 -14.62 -21.31
CA GLU A 780 -12.15 -15.09 -20.23
C GLU A 780 -11.73 -14.49 -18.89
N TRP A 781 -10.42 -14.47 -18.61
CA TRP A 781 -9.89 -13.85 -17.41
C TRP A 781 -10.21 -12.35 -17.36
N MET A 782 -10.01 -11.61 -18.47
CA MET A 782 -10.29 -10.16 -18.51
C MET A 782 -11.77 -9.85 -18.24
N LYS A 783 -12.68 -10.60 -18.83
CA LYS A 783 -14.13 -10.46 -18.59
C LYS A 783 -14.47 -10.71 -17.13
N HIS A 784 -13.92 -11.77 -16.57
CA HIS A 784 -14.14 -12.16 -15.19
C HIS A 784 -13.58 -11.13 -14.20
N ASN A 785 -12.33 -10.72 -14.38
CA ASN A 785 -11.71 -9.68 -13.57
C ASN A 785 -12.50 -8.36 -13.62
N ARG A 786 -13.08 -8.01 -14.77
CA ARG A 786 -13.95 -6.84 -14.89
C ARG A 786 -15.19 -6.94 -13.99
N VAL A 787 -15.82 -8.11 -13.88
CA VAL A 787 -16.95 -8.34 -12.99
C VAL A 787 -16.52 -8.12 -11.54
N VAL A 788 -15.41 -8.70 -11.11
CA VAL A 788 -14.86 -8.53 -9.76
C VAL A 788 -14.51 -7.06 -9.48
N ARG A 789 -13.85 -6.38 -10.41
CA ARG A 789 -13.51 -4.96 -10.25
C ARG A 789 -14.76 -4.08 -10.16
N SER A 790 -15.80 -4.34 -10.94
CA SER A 790 -17.03 -3.55 -10.93
C SER A 790 -17.92 -3.78 -9.71
N SER A 791 -17.64 -4.77 -8.87
CA SER A 791 -18.25 -4.91 -7.55
C SER A 791 -17.68 -3.95 -6.50
N LYS A 792 -16.52 -3.31 -6.80
CA LYS A 792 -15.84 -2.39 -5.89
C LYS A 792 -16.32 -0.94 -6.08
N PRO A 793 -16.61 -0.19 -5.02
CA PRO A 793 -17.10 1.20 -5.11
C PRO A 793 -16.09 2.15 -5.78
N ASP A 794 -14.80 2.01 -5.48
CA ASP A 794 -13.75 2.82 -6.05
C ASP A 794 -13.62 2.68 -7.58
N TYR A 795 -13.95 1.50 -8.13
CA TYR A 795 -14.06 1.32 -9.56
C TYR A 795 -15.07 2.30 -10.18
N TRP A 796 -16.24 2.45 -9.56
CA TRP A 796 -17.29 3.34 -10.07
C TRP A 796 -16.94 4.80 -9.90
N VAL A 797 -16.30 5.18 -8.79
CA VAL A 797 -15.79 6.55 -8.62
C VAL A 797 -14.86 6.89 -9.78
N ASN A 798 -13.87 6.03 -10.07
CA ASN A 798 -12.92 6.26 -11.15
C ASN A 798 -13.56 6.24 -12.56
N ALA A 799 -14.46 5.29 -12.83
CA ALA A 799 -15.13 5.19 -14.13
C ALA A 799 -16.02 6.41 -14.41
N ILE A 800 -16.74 6.91 -13.40
CA ILE A 800 -17.58 8.09 -13.53
C ILE A 800 -16.71 9.35 -13.72
N LEU A 801 -15.66 9.52 -12.92
CA LEU A 801 -14.72 10.64 -13.10
C LEU A 801 -14.14 10.66 -14.51
N LEU A 802 -13.66 9.51 -14.99
CA LEU A 802 -13.09 9.37 -16.32
C LEU A 802 -14.08 9.80 -17.41
N ARG A 803 -15.34 9.38 -17.28
CA ARG A 803 -16.39 9.75 -18.23
C ARG A 803 -16.68 11.24 -18.21
N TYR A 804 -16.77 11.85 -17.04
CA TYR A 804 -17.19 13.25 -16.93
C TYR A 804 -16.05 14.24 -17.13
N LEU A 805 -14.80 13.86 -16.85
CA LEU A 805 -13.63 14.71 -17.06
C LEU A 805 -12.96 14.50 -18.43
N GLU A 806 -12.91 13.25 -18.91
CA GLU A 806 -12.19 12.88 -20.13
C GLU A 806 -13.10 12.42 -21.28
N GLY A 807 -14.41 12.30 -21.04
CA GLY A 807 -15.38 11.83 -22.04
C GLY A 807 -15.22 10.36 -22.42
N LYS A 808 -14.53 9.54 -21.63
CA LYS A 808 -14.23 8.13 -21.94
C LYS A 808 -15.12 7.17 -21.15
N ASP A 809 -15.76 6.24 -21.86
CA ASP A 809 -16.51 5.13 -21.27
C ASP A 809 -15.87 3.80 -21.71
N PHE A 810 -15.13 3.20 -20.81
CA PHE A 810 -14.52 1.87 -21.00
C PHE A 810 -15.26 0.76 -20.26
N THR A 811 -16.50 1.03 -19.85
CA THR A 811 -17.33 0.09 -19.07
C THR A 811 -18.46 -0.48 -19.90
N THR A 812 -19.20 0.39 -20.60
CA THR A 812 -20.39 -0.01 -21.36
C THR A 812 -20.01 -0.89 -22.55
N GLY A 813 -20.50 -2.15 -22.56
CA GLY A 813 -20.23 -3.10 -23.65
C GLY A 813 -18.84 -3.70 -23.66
N TYR A 814 -18.06 -3.55 -22.60
CA TYR A 814 -16.69 -4.05 -22.48
C TYR A 814 -16.53 -5.53 -22.84
N ALA A 815 -17.36 -6.42 -22.26
CA ALA A 815 -17.25 -7.87 -22.51
C ALA A 815 -17.38 -8.23 -24.00
N GLY A 816 -18.34 -7.62 -24.70
CA GLY A 816 -18.51 -7.81 -26.14
C GLY A 816 -17.35 -7.27 -26.98
N ARG A 817 -16.59 -6.27 -26.45
CA ARG A 817 -15.38 -5.78 -27.13
C ARG A 817 -14.19 -6.71 -26.91
N ILE A 818 -14.04 -7.27 -25.71
CA ILE A 818 -13.05 -8.32 -25.42
C ILE A 818 -13.27 -9.52 -26.34
N ASP A 819 -14.52 -9.96 -26.54
CA ASP A 819 -14.83 -11.10 -27.45
C ASP A 819 -14.38 -10.83 -28.90
N LYS A 820 -14.40 -9.59 -29.37
CA LYS A 820 -13.97 -9.20 -30.71
C LYS A 820 -12.46 -9.10 -30.91
N VAL A 821 -11.67 -9.11 -29.85
CA VAL A 821 -10.20 -9.10 -29.97
C VAL A 821 -9.73 -10.34 -30.70
N THR A 822 -8.91 -10.20 -31.73
CA THR A 822 -8.35 -11.30 -32.55
C THR A 822 -6.84 -11.45 -32.30
N SER A 823 -6.32 -12.65 -32.58
CA SER A 823 -4.87 -12.91 -32.55
C SER A 823 -4.12 -11.99 -33.54
N GLU A 824 -4.73 -11.69 -34.69
CA GLU A 824 -4.16 -10.74 -35.66
C GLU A 824 -4.09 -9.32 -35.09
N GLY A 825 -5.15 -8.85 -34.42
CA GLY A 825 -5.17 -7.54 -33.75
C GLY A 825 -4.07 -7.42 -32.70
N VAL A 826 -3.89 -8.44 -31.87
CA VAL A 826 -2.81 -8.50 -30.87
C VAL A 826 -1.44 -8.44 -31.53
N ARG A 827 -1.19 -9.27 -32.58
CA ARG A 827 0.07 -9.26 -33.34
C ARG A 827 0.38 -7.89 -33.95
N LYS A 828 -0.64 -7.24 -34.51
CA LYS A 828 -0.49 -5.90 -35.09
C LYS A 828 -0.10 -4.85 -34.04
N LEU A 829 -0.73 -4.86 -32.87
CA LEU A 829 -0.39 -3.96 -31.78
C LEU A 829 1.01 -4.29 -31.21
N MET A 830 1.38 -5.54 -31.14
CA MET A 830 2.73 -5.99 -30.76
C MET A 830 3.79 -5.50 -31.75
N SER A 831 3.53 -5.58 -33.05
CA SER A 831 4.43 -5.03 -34.07
C SER A 831 4.59 -3.51 -33.89
N SER A 832 3.50 -2.78 -33.62
CA SER A 832 3.57 -1.35 -33.36
C SER A 832 4.40 -1.02 -32.12
N LEU A 833 4.34 -1.85 -31.05
CA LEU A 833 5.18 -1.70 -29.86
C LEU A 833 6.65 -2.01 -30.16
N LYS A 834 6.93 -3.02 -30.98
CA LYS A 834 8.28 -3.37 -31.41
C LYS A 834 8.95 -2.22 -32.16
N ASP A 835 8.20 -1.54 -33.04
CA ASP A 835 8.69 -0.44 -33.88
C ASP A 835 8.62 0.94 -33.16
N ALA A 836 8.00 1.00 -31.98
CA ALA A 836 7.88 2.24 -31.21
C ALA A 836 9.19 2.68 -30.56
N GLY A 837 9.23 3.95 -30.16
CA GLY A 837 10.29 4.45 -29.30
C GLY A 837 10.37 3.66 -27.99
N LYS A 838 11.56 3.22 -27.62
CA LYS A 838 11.80 2.36 -26.44
C LYS A 838 13.06 2.73 -25.68
N VAL A 839 13.00 2.52 -24.38
CA VAL A 839 14.14 2.65 -23.47
C VAL A 839 14.38 1.32 -22.78
N GLU A 840 15.59 0.80 -22.89
CA GLU A 840 16.08 -0.34 -22.11
C GLU A 840 17.03 0.19 -21.02
N TYR A 841 16.68 -0.04 -19.76
CA TYR A 841 17.52 0.34 -18.63
C TYR A 841 17.96 -0.93 -17.91
N ILE A 842 19.29 -1.11 -17.82
CA ILE A 842 19.91 -2.34 -17.34
C ILE A 842 20.69 -2.02 -16.07
N ILE A 843 20.34 -2.70 -15.00
CA ILE A 843 21.07 -2.64 -13.74
C ILE A 843 21.89 -3.93 -13.62
N ARG A 844 23.21 -3.79 -13.52
CA ARG A 844 24.12 -4.89 -13.21
C ARG A 844 24.48 -4.84 -11.73
N ARG A 845 24.48 -5.99 -11.10
CA ARG A 845 24.97 -6.13 -9.73
C ARG A 845 26.46 -5.72 -9.67
N LYS A 846 26.84 -4.98 -8.62
CA LYS A 846 28.24 -4.62 -8.32
C LYS A 846 29.02 -5.84 -7.87
#